data_f8134f4248a124f9463cc0305c6f9d98
#
_entry.id   f8134f4248a124f9463cc0305c6f9d98
#
_cell.length_a   1.000
_cell.length_b   1.000
_cell.length_c   1.000
_cell.angle_alpha   90.00
_cell.angle_beta   90.00
_cell.angle_gamma   90.00
#
_symmetry.space_group_name_H-M   'P 1'
#
loop_
_entity.id
_entity.type
_entity.pdbx_description
1 polymer ?
#
loop_
_entity_poly.entity_id
_entity_poly.type
_entity_poly.pdbx_seq_one_letter_code
_entity_poly.pdbx_strand_id
1 'polypeptide(L)'
;MQGINAAGSGCTARTRNSQLRPRAAGIGGGWTGACLALGLALLLATAHARGASAADNEIRIGNTMPYSGPALAYGVIGKTIAAYFNKINVEGGINGRRINFISYDDGYVPQKTLEMTRKLVEEDNVLFMFASLGTATSLAARPYLNVNKIPQLFVASGSSQWDQSRDFPWTMGFQPSYQTEAHIFAQYLLETHTKGKIAILYQDDDFGKDYIKGIKDGLGGKIPVVAEAAYKVTDANVNQQIATLKASGADILLDVTTPKFAVMAIRRVAEIGWRPDHILTSVSDSVSAVMLTAGAQNSEGILSANYFTDEEDTATADEPAHREWAAFMDRYLPQVSRSNGLSVYGYIVAETMVAVLRKCGDDLSRQNIMKQASSLKGLQVPMLTSGITINTSVHDHAPLEQMQMMQFTGGKWQRFGPVRSGIDPGTVSESFKTIFRYGTAKKDLANQLNANTVTVMTGSFGSTYANMGADLASVLDKGAELRVLPVIGRGSVQSVADILLLRGVDAGIIRKDTLAFLERKDFANNVREQLVYVAKLFNEEMHVVAPKSITSLNDLDGKTIAVDLPDGGTFVTSINIFERLGIRPHLLYIEPRLALDMLRRGDIDAIIAVEGKPLQWLSQVNDPNLHLVPVEYDKTLHDEYLPAQLSADDYPNLVNRSAPVNTIAAEALLASYNWQPGSDRHRRLSLLVEALFGDLQALQRPPFHPKWQEVAPLAPIAGWTRFKTAQDWLDRNMPAAQVLGANAQVNDSRPSGTPSDPKLFREFLEWRAARQKHPAARPAP
;
A
#
# COMPACT_ATOMS: atom_id res chain seq x y z
N MET A 1 58.35 7.09 -10.87
CA MET A 1 59.19 8.18 -10.38
C MET A 1 58.62 8.57 -9.03
N GLN A 2 59.28 8.10 -8.06
CA GLN A 2 60.08 8.76 -7.02
C GLN A 2 59.15 9.67 -6.17
N GLY A 3 59.00 9.55 -4.90
CA GLY A 3 59.85 8.88 -3.92
C GLY A 3 59.91 9.77 -2.69
N ILE A 4 59.97 9.09 -1.57
CA ILE A 4 60.79 9.42 -0.39
C ILE A 4 60.15 10.30 0.69
N ASN A 5 59.81 9.69 1.79
CA ASN A 5 60.44 9.69 3.14
C ASN A 5 60.11 10.90 4.02
N ALA A 6 59.92 10.80 5.24
CA ALA A 6 60.17 9.90 6.38
C ALA A 6 60.54 10.79 7.59
N ALA A 7 60.37 10.22 8.73
CA ALA A 7 60.96 10.53 10.03
C ALA A 7 60.21 11.62 10.87
N GLY A 8 59.94 11.45 12.15
CA GLY A 8 60.42 10.49 13.12
C GLY A 8 60.64 11.23 14.45
N SER A 9 60.68 10.48 15.49
CA SER A 9 61.10 10.77 16.86
C SER A 9 60.00 11.29 17.80
N GLY A 10 59.68 10.70 18.91
CA GLY A 10 60.47 9.88 19.86
C GLY A 10 60.67 10.65 21.15
N CYS A 11 60.26 10.09 22.26
CA CYS A 11 60.92 10.11 23.59
C CYS A 11 59.91 9.88 24.70
N THR A 12 59.91 8.74 25.28
CA THR A 12 60.51 8.18 26.51
C THR A 12 59.96 8.67 27.83
N ALA A 13 59.33 7.78 28.51
CA ALA A 13 59.51 7.18 29.82
C ALA A 13 59.86 8.04 31.02
N ARG A 14 59.15 7.79 32.12
CA ARG A 14 59.77 7.51 33.40
C ARG A 14 58.81 6.89 34.44
N THR A 15 59.17 5.75 34.88
CA THR A 15 58.82 5.01 36.09
C THR A 15 59.02 5.77 37.36
N ARG A 16 58.21 5.50 38.38
CA ARG A 16 58.69 5.40 39.77
C ARG A 16 57.84 4.44 40.61
N ASN A 17 58.53 3.40 41.02
CA ASN A 17 58.24 2.48 42.12
C ASN A 17 58.21 3.21 43.46
N SER A 18 57.36 2.77 44.42
CA SER A 18 57.75 2.71 45.79
C SER A 18 56.99 1.56 46.45
N GLN A 19 57.78 0.60 46.90
CA GLN A 19 57.42 -0.54 47.77
C GLN A 19 57.11 -0.01 49.19
N LEU A 20 56.29 -0.74 49.91
CA LEU A 20 56.51 -1.07 51.34
C LEU A 20 55.67 -2.31 51.72
N ARG A 21 56.35 -3.34 52.15
CA ARG A 21 55.91 -4.51 52.92
C ARG A 21 56.30 -4.25 54.40
N PRO A 22 56.04 -5.19 55.31
CA PRO A 22 54.84 -5.92 55.70
C PRO A 22 54.63 -5.88 57.26
N ARG A 23 53.53 -6.47 57.75
CA ARG A 23 53.55 -7.18 59.03
C ARG A 23 52.48 -8.23 59.16
N ALA A 24 52.91 -9.38 59.54
CA ALA A 24 52.12 -10.55 59.82
C ALA A 24 51.65 -10.66 61.29
N ALA A 25 50.50 -11.28 61.52
CA ALA A 25 50.11 -12.13 62.64
C ALA A 25 48.63 -12.48 62.44
N GLY A 26 48.09 -13.66 62.52
CA GLY A 26 48.47 -14.93 63.07
C GLY A 26 47.18 -15.73 63.22
N ILE A 27 47.22 -16.97 62.75
CA ILE A 27 46.61 -18.19 63.30
C ILE A 27 45.06 -18.29 63.42
N GLY A 28 44.48 -19.27 62.73
CA GLY A 28 43.54 -20.21 63.33
C GLY A 28 42.19 -20.42 62.62
N GLY A 29 42.02 -21.61 62.09
CA GLY A 29 40.73 -22.28 62.10
C GLY A 29 39.90 -22.27 60.78
N GLY A 30 39.74 -23.40 60.16
CA GLY A 30 38.55 -23.77 59.45
C GLY A 30 38.66 -24.19 58.00
N TRP A 31 39.20 -25.33 57.73
CA TRP A 31 39.22 -26.00 56.39
C TRP A 31 37.88 -26.65 55.95
N THR A 32 36.75 -26.25 56.54
CA THR A 32 35.43 -26.81 56.20
C THR A 32 34.55 -25.87 55.39
N GLY A 33 34.90 -24.58 55.27
CA GLY A 33 34.07 -23.60 54.50
C GLY A 33 34.41 -23.52 53.00
N ALA A 34 35.64 -23.85 52.59
CA ALA A 34 36.10 -23.70 51.21
C ALA A 34 35.52 -24.77 50.26
N CYS A 35 35.25 -25.97 50.72
CA CYS A 35 34.68 -27.05 49.93
C CYS A 35 33.17 -26.88 49.68
N LEU A 36 32.44 -26.27 50.59
CA LEU A 36 31.00 -25.97 50.40
C LEU A 36 30.76 -24.79 49.45
N ALA A 37 31.65 -23.78 49.46
CA ALA A 37 31.53 -22.64 48.55
C ALA A 37 31.91 -23.03 47.11
N LEU A 38 32.90 -23.90 46.89
CA LEU A 38 33.18 -24.41 45.54
C LEU A 38 32.10 -25.39 45.03
N GLY A 39 31.51 -26.21 45.91
CA GLY A 39 30.40 -27.09 45.54
C GLY A 39 29.14 -26.34 45.17
N LEU A 40 28.80 -25.23 45.85
CA LEU A 40 27.66 -24.38 45.53
C LEU A 40 27.89 -23.54 44.26
N ALA A 41 29.13 -23.08 44.03
CA ALA A 41 29.49 -22.37 42.80
C ALA A 41 29.48 -23.29 41.55
N LEU A 42 29.88 -24.56 41.72
CA LEU A 42 29.77 -25.56 40.61
C LEU A 42 28.33 -25.98 40.37
N LEU A 43 27.47 -26.09 41.39
CA LEU A 43 26.05 -26.38 41.26
C LEU A 43 25.26 -25.18 40.69
N LEU A 44 25.63 -23.94 40.99
CA LEU A 44 25.09 -22.75 40.35
C LEU A 44 25.58 -22.57 38.91
N ALA A 45 26.80 -22.93 38.60
CA ALA A 45 27.33 -22.91 37.21
C ALA A 45 26.67 -23.99 36.34
N THR A 46 26.37 -25.18 36.90
CA THR A 46 25.62 -26.22 36.15
C THR A 46 24.13 -25.96 36.08
N ALA A 47 23.56 -25.15 36.97
CA ALA A 47 22.14 -24.68 36.89
C ALA A 47 21.99 -23.56 35.83
N HIS A 48 23.03 -22.72 35.61
CA HIS A 48 23.02 -21.73 34.53
C HIS A 48 23.35 -22.33 33.14
N ALA A 49 24.01 -23.48 33.07
CA ALA A 49 24.27 -24.20 31.82
C ALA A 49 23.05 -25.06 31.33
N ARG A 50 21.98 -25.17 32.14
CA ARG A 50 20.74 -25.86 31.78
C ARG A 50 19.57 -24.94 31.42
N GLY A 51 19.78 -23.63 31.33
CA GLY A 51 18.83 -22.64 30.94
C GLY A 51 19.05 -22.05 29.54
N ALA A 52 19.87 -22.68 28.66
CA ALA A 52 19.82 -22.44 27.24
C ALA A 52 18.50 -23.03 26.74
N SER A 53 17.54 -22.15 26.58
CA SER A 53 16.12 -22.39 26.32
C SER A 53 15.95 -23.26 25.05
N ALA A 54 15.03 -24.22 25.11
CA ALA A 54 14.53 -24.92 23.93
C ALA A 54 14.00 -23.96 22.83
N ALA A 55 13.84 -22.68 23.14
CA ALA A 55 13.46 -21.62 22.21
C ALA A 55 14.58 -21.22 21.23
N ASP A 56 15.87 -21.43 21.54
CA ASP A 56 16.99 -21.06 20.66
C ASP A 56 17.25 -22.09 19.54
N ASN A 57 16.57 -23.23 19.55
CA ASN A 57 16.81 -24.32 18.60
C ASN A 57 15.68 -24.54 17.59
N GLU A 58 14.73 -23.59 17.49
CA GLU A 58 13.55 -23.72 16.66
C GLU A 58 13.30 -22.46 15.83
N ILE A 59 12.99 -22.66 14.54
CA ILE A 59 12.57 -21.59 13.60
C ILE A 59 11.06 -21.67 13.46
N ARG A 60 10.32 -20.80 14.13
CA ARG A 60 8.85 -20.76 14.09
C ARG A 60 8.37 -19.96 12.92
N ILE A 61 7.61 -20.58 12.02
CA ILE A 61 7.06 -19.98 10.79
C ILE A 61 5.56 -20.10 10.83
N GLY A 62 4.86 -18.97 10.69
CA GLY A 62 3.40 -18.90 10.66
C GLY A 62 2.82 -18.98 9.26
N ASN A 63 1.66 -19.60 9.13
CA ASN A 63 0.92 -19.68 7.87
C ASN A 63 -0.60 -19.66 8.14
N THR A 64 -1.35 -19.06 7.23
CA THR A 64 -2.81 -19.21 7.14
C THR A 64 -3.15 -19.80 5.78
N MET A 65 -4.01 -20.83 5.78
CA MET A 65 -4.32 -21.62 4.59
C MET A 65 -5.77 -22.09 4.63
N PRO A 66 -6.53 -22.07 3.52
CA PRO A 66 -7.90 -22.56 3.51
C PRO A 66 -7.92 -24.11 3.48
N TYR A 67 -7.87 -24.74 4.64
CA TYR A 67 -8.05 -26.19 4.77
C TYR A 67 -9.54 -26.58 4.76
N SER A 68 -10.42 -25.60 4.79
CA SER A 68 -11.88 -25.72 4.66
C SER A 68 -12.43 -24.63 3.74
N GLY A 69 -13.76 -24.67 3.47
CA GLY A 69 -14.45 -23.63 2.72
C GLY A 69 -14.29 -23.71 1.20
N PRO A 70 -14.60 -22.61 0.48
CA PRO A 70 -14.70 -22.61 -0.98
C PRO A 70 -13.36 -22.79 -1.70
N ALA A 71 -12.26 -22.48 -1.05
CA ALA A 71 -10.90 -22.55 -1.58
C ALA A 71 -10.10 -23.76 -1.05
N LEU A 72 -10.80 -24.78 -0.51
CA LEU A 72 -10.21 -26.01 0.08
C LEU A 72 -9.15 -26.67 -0.81
N ALA A 73 -9.29 -26.62 -2.14
CA ALA A 73 -8.33 -27.23 -3.07
C ALA A 73 -6.90 -26.73 -2.84
N TYR A 74 -6.72 -25.47 -2.44
CA TYR A 74 -5.40 -24.90 -2.17
C TYR A 74 -4.75 -25.40 -0.87
N GLY A 75 -5.49 -26.06 0.01
CA GLY A 75 -4.96 -26.60 1.26
C GLY A 75 -3.79 -27.59 1.08
N VAL A 76 -3.64 -28.16 -0.11
CA VAL A 76 -2.51 -29.03 -0.45
C VAL A 76 -1.18 -28.27 -0.43
N ILE A 77 -1.17 -26.96 -0.73
CA ILE A 77 0.03 -26.11 -0.67
C ILE A 77 0.61 -26.13 0.73
N GLY A 78 -0.19 -25.82 1.76
CA GLY A 78 0.26 -25.84 3.15
C GLY A 78 0.72 -27.20 3.62
N LYS A 79 0.05 -28.29 3.18
CA LYS A 79 0.45 -29.67 3.48
C LYS A 79 1.81 -30.00 2.86
N THR A 80 2.07 -29.53 1.63
CA THR A 80 3.32 -29.76 0.93
C THR A 80 4.47 -28.98 1.58
N ILE A 81 4.24 -27.74 1.97
CA ILE A 81 5.20 -26.92 2.71
C ILE A 81 5.57 -27.60 4.04
N ALA A 82 4.57 -28.08 4.80
CA ALA A 82 4.78 -28.78 6.05
C ALA A 82 5.62 -30.07 5.85
N ALA A 83 5.31 -30.83 4.82
CA ALA A 83 6.03 -32.06 4.46
C ALA A 83 7.48 -31.75 4.04
N TYR A 84 7.70 -30.67 3.28
CA TYR A 84 9.03 -30.24 2.86
C TYR A 84 9.90 -29.80 4.06
N PHE A 85 9.35 -29.00 4.95
CA PHE A 85 10.06 -28.61 6.17
C PHE A 85 10.34 -29.79 7.10
N ASN A 86 9.44 -30.80 7.11
CA ASN A 86 9.73 -32.05 7.79
C ASN A 86 10.92 -32.81 7.17
N LYS A 87 11.02 -32.88 5.81
CA LYS A 87 12.20 -33.41 5.12
C LYS A 87 13.46 -32.69 5.59
N ILE A 88 13.48 -31.36 5.59
CA ILE A 88 14.63 -30.56 6.05
C ILE A 88 14.97 -30.85 7.52
N ASN A 89 13.97 -30.99 8.38
CA ASN A 89 14.18 -31.34 9.78
C ASN A 89 14.80 -32.73 9.98
N VAL A 90 14.42 -33.70 9.17
CA VAL A 90 15.03 -35.06 9.16
C VAL A 90 16.47 -35.02 8.67
N GLU A 91 16.79 -34.08 7.78
CA GLU A 91 18.16 -33.87 7.24
C GLU A 91 19.04 -33.01 8.17
N GLY A 92 18.59 -32.66 9.38
CA GLY A 92 19.35 -31.90 10.37
C GLY A 92 18.94 -30.45 10.57
N GLY A 93 17.91 -29.99 9.87
CA GLY A 93 17.37 -28.63 9.99
C GLY A 93 18.20 -27.57 9.28
N ILE A 94 18.04 -26.33 9.67
CA ILE A 94 18.79 -25.16 9.18
C ILE A 94 19.83 -24.77 10.23
N ASN A 95 21.10 -24.96 9.95
CA ASN A 95 22.18 -24.71 10.91
C ASN A 95 21.95 -25.39 12.28
N GLY A 96 21.43 -26.65 12.27
CA GLY A 96 21.10 -27.42 13.47
C GLY A 96 19.76 -27.01 14.14
N ARG A 97 19.04 -26.03 13.62
CA ARG A 97 17.72 -25.58 14.16
C ARG A 97 16.59 -26.24 13.38
N ARG A 98 15.59 -26.72 14.10
CA ARG A 98 14.38 -27.30 13.49
C ARG A 98 13.42 -26.22 13.03
N ILE A 99 12.77 -26.44 11.88
CA ILE A 99 11.66 -25.60 11.41
C ILE A 99 10.38 -26.10 12.08
N ASN A 100 9.69 -25.20 12.77
CA ASN A 100 8.34 -25.42 13.29
C ASN A 100 7.37 -24.59 12.45
N PHE A 101 6.67 -25.26 11.54
CA PHE A 101 5.69 -24.64 10.66
C PHE A 101 4.28 -24.76 11.28
N ILE A 102 3.72 -23.65 11.70
CA ILE A 102 2.41 -23.56 12.34
C ILE A 102 1.43 -22.98 11.32
N SER A 103 0.47 -23.80 10.88
CA SER A 103 -0.49 -23.44 9.84
C SER A 103 -1.91 -23.58 10.35
N TYR A 104 -2.70 -22.50 10.27
CA TYR A 104 -4.09 -22.47 10.70
C TYR A 104 -5.07 -22.37 9.54
N ASP A 105 -6.24 -23.02 9.71
CA ASP A 105 -7.33 -22.93 8.76
C ASP A 105 -8.06 -21.60 8.87
N ASP A 106 -8.03 -20.81 7.81
CA ASP A 106 -8.74 -19.54 7.73
C ASP A 106 -10.06 -19.64 6.92
N GLY A 107 -10.36 -20.79 6.31
CA GLY A 107 -11.56 -21.01 5.51
C GLY A 107 -11.72 -20.04 4.33
N TYR A 108 -10.64 -19.35 3.92
CA TYR A 108 -10.65 -18.28 2.91
C TYR A 108 -11.49 -17.07 3.33
N VAL A 109 -11.53 -16.75 4.62
CA VAL A 109 -12.27 -15.62 5.20
C VAL A 109 -11.29 -14.56 5.72
N PRO A 110 -11.25 -13.34 5.14
CA PRO A 110 -10.26 -12.33 5.48
C PRO A 110 -10.19 -11.96 6.97
N GLN A 111 -11.33 -11.88 7.65
CA GLN A 111 -11.37 -11.58 9.08
C GLN A 111 -10.75 -12.71 9.91
N LYS A 112 -11.05 -13.98 9.56
CA LYS A 112 -10.48 -15.15 10.23
C LYS A 112 -8.98 -15.26 9.93
N THR A 113 -8.53 -14.87 8.73
CA THR A 113 -7.11 -14.79 8.41
C THR A 113 -6.38 -13.81 9.33
N LEU A 114 -6.94 -12.63 9.56
CA LEU A 114 -6.35 -11.64 10.48
C LEU A 114 -6.32 -12.17 11.92
N GLU A 115 -7.39 -12.80 12.39
CA GLU A 115 -7.46 -13.42 13.71
C GLU A 115 -6.38 -14.50 13.89
N MET A 116 -6.29 -15.44 12.94
CA MET A 116 -5.28 -16.50 12.98
C MET A 116 -3.85 -15.94 12.85
N THR A 117 -3.66 -14.88 12.06
CA THR A 117 -2.38 -14.19 11.96
C THR A 117 -1.96 -13.58 13.29
N ARG A 118 -2.87 -12.92 14.00
CA ARG A 118 -2.60 -12.38 15.33
C ARG A 118 -2.24 -13.49 16.31
N LYS A 119 -2.97 -14.58 16.32
CA LYS A 119 -2.67 -15.74 17.16
C LYS A 119 -1.26 -16.29 16.90
N LEU A 120 -0.90 -16.48 15.63
CA LEU A 120 0.44 -16.92 15.25
C LEU A 120 1.55 -15.99 15.75
N VAL A 121 1.31 -14.68 15.70
CA VAL A 121 2.28 -13.67 16.10
C VAL A 121 2.35 -13.48 17.60
N GLU A 122 1.19 -13.35 18.27
CA GLU A 122 1.08 -12.91 19.66
C GLU A 122 1.15 -14.08 20.64
N GLU A 123 0.62 -15.28 20.27
CA GLU A 123 0.61 -16.47 21.11
C GLU A 123 1.71 -17.47 20.73
N ASP A 124 1.80 -17.81 19.42
CA ASP A 124 2.76 -18.81 18.95
C ASP A 124 4.17 -18.23 18.72
N ASN A 125 4.32 -16.89 18.76
CA ASN A 125 5.59 -16.17 18.63
C ASN A 125 6.36 -16.53 17.36
N VAL A 126 5.69 -16.56 16.20
CA VAL A 126 6.35 -16.82 14.92
C VAL A 126 7.29 -15.69 14.53
N LEU A 127 8.39 -16.04 13.87
CA LEU A 127 9.36 -15.07 13.38
C LEU A 127 8.80 -14.27 12.22
N PHE A 128 8.05 -14.93 11.34
CA PHE A 128 7.43 -14.33 10.15
C PHE A 128 6.26 -15.18 9.66
N MET A 129 5.41 -14.57 8.84
CA MET A 129 4.36 -15.25 8.08
C MET A 129 4.90 -15.68 6.73
N PHE A 130 4.53 -16.88 6.27
CA PHE A 130 5.06 -17.48 5.06
C PHE A 130 3.96 -18.15 4.23
N ALA A 131 3.92 -17.84 2.94
CA ALA A 131 3.03 -18.44 1.95
C ALA A 131 1.55 -18.50 2.37
N SER A 132 1.06 -17.51 3.10
CA SER A 132 -0.37 -17.36 3.39
C SER A 132 -1.15 -17.18 2.10
N LEU A 133 -2.29 -17.86 1.97
CA LEU A 133 -3.01 -17.96 0.71
C LEU A 133 -4.10 -16.93 0.53
N GLY A 134 -4.13 -16.37 -0.68
CA GLY A 134 -5.22 -15.58 -1.20
C GLY A 134 -4.98 -14.07 -1.13
N THR A 135 -5.62 -13.35 -2.05
CA THR A 135 -5.45 -11.90 -2.19
C THR A 135 -6.16 -11.16 -1.05
N ALA A 136 -7.49 -11.27 -0.95
CA ALA A 136 -8.28 -10.57 0.06
C ALA A 136 -7.90 -10.98 1.50
N THR A 137 -7.59 -12.24 1.72
CA THR A 137 -7.17 -12.81 3.00
C THR A 137 -5.83 -12.24 3.45
N SER A 138 -4.81 -12.27 2.58
CA SER A 138 -3.47 -11.77 2.91
C SER A 138 -3.41 -10.23 2.99
N LEU A 139 -4.24 -9.51 2.22
CA LEU A 139 -4.39 -8.06 2.33
C LEU A 139 -4.97 -7.64 3.69
N ALA A 140 -5.89 -8.42 4.25
CA ALA A 140 -6.45 -8.14 5.58
C ALA A 140 -5.40 -8.19 6.71
N ALA A 141 -4.40 -9.06 6.59
CA ALA A 141 -3.31 -9.21 7.56
C ALA A 141 -2.14 -8.22 7.32
N ARG A 142 -1.95 -7.74 6.09
CA ARG A 142 -0.78 -6.96 5.67
C ARG A 142 -0.50 -5.72 6.51
N PRO A 143 -1.50 -4.85 6.82
CA PRO A 143 -1.26 -3.64 7.62
C PRO A 143 -0.75 -3.98 9.02
N TYR A 144 -1.37 -4.96 9.70
CA TYR A 144 -0.96 -5.41 11.00
C TYR A 144 0.49 -5.92 11.02
N LEU A 145 0.86 -6.76 10.04
CA LEU A 145 2.20 -7.32 9.92
C LEU A 145 3.26 -6.24 9.65
N ASN A 146 2.97 -5.29 8.74
CA ASN A 146 3.92 -4.22 8.41
C ASN A 146 4.14 -3.24 9.56
N VAL A 147 3.08 -2.83 10.28
CA VAL A 147 3.18 -1.97 11.47
C VAL A 147 4.05 -2.64 12.55
N ASN A 148 3.89 -3.95 12.75
CA ASN A 148 4.64 -4.71 13.75
C ASN A 148 6.01 -5.20 13.24
N LYS A 149 6.42 -4.82 12.02
CA LYS A 149 7.68 -5.22 11.38
C LYS A 149 7.86 -6.74 11.34
N ILE A 150 6.78 -7.44 10.99
CA ILE A 150 6.76 -8.90 10.84
C ILE A 150 6.76 -9.21 9.36
N PRO A 151 7.77 -9.91 8.83
CA PRO A 151 7.80 -10.26 7.43
C PRO A 151 6.59 -11.12 7.04
N GLN A 152 5.94 -10.76 5.93
CA GLN A 152 4.91 -11.51 5.23
C GLN A 152 5.52 -11.97 3.90
N LEU A 153 6.19 -13.12 3.93
CA LEU A 153 7.04 -13.57 2.83
C LEU A 153 6.34 -14.55 1.91
N PHE A 154 6.57 -14.35 0.63
CA PHE A 154 6.16 -15.25 -0.44
C PHE A 154 4.67 -15.56 -0.39
N VAL A 155 3.86 -14.49 -0.27
CA VAL A 155 2.39 -14.60 -0.23
C VAL A 155 1.92 -15.43 -1.42
N ALA A 156 1.09 -16.44 -1.15
CA ALA A 156 0.51 -17.32 -2.18
C ALA A 156 -0.66 -16.62 -2.89
N SER A 157 -0.33 -15.60 -3.64
CA SER A 157 -1.22 -14.77 -4.45
C SER A 157 -0.37 -13.97 -5.43
N GLY A 158 -0.85 -13.82 -6.65
CA GLY A 158 -0.21 -13.01 -7.68
C GLY A 158 -0.70 -11.55 -7.74
N SER A 159 -1.32 -11.02 -6.69
CA SER A 159 -1.73 -9.61 -6.71
C SER A 159 -0.53 -8.68 -6.93
N SER A 160 -0.67 -7.73 -7.85
CA SER A 160 0.34 -6.68 -8.09
C SER A 160 0.63 -5.82 -6.85
N GLN A 161 -0.23 -5.89 -5.84
CA GLN A 161 -0.05 -5.17 -4.58
C GLN A 161 1.11 -5.72 -3.71
N TRP A 162 1.65 -6.90 -4.01
CA TRP A 162 2.78 -7.47 -3.24
C TRP A 162 4.11 -6.80 -3.57
N ASP A 163 4.23 -6.12 -4.70
CA ASP A 163 5.42 -5.37 -5.11
C ASP A 163 5.38 -3.88 -4.70
N GLN A 164 4.68 -3.54 -3.63
CA GLN A 164 4.65 -2.20 -3.03
C GLN A 164 5.70 -2.05 -1.93
N SER A 165 6.97 -2.26 -2.26
CA SER A 165 8.09 -2.30 -1.29
C SER A 165 8.30 -1.01 -0.50
N ARG A 166 7.88 0.15 -1.03
CA ARG A 166 7.95 1.44 -0.33
C ARG A 166 6.93 1.54 0.79
N ASP A 167 5.68 1.16 0.50
CA ASP A 167 4.55 1.33 1.43
C ASP A 167 4.45 0.14 2.39
N PHE A 168 4.80 -1.05 1.91
CA PHE A 168 4.74 -2.29 2.68
C PHE A 168 6.08 -3.05 2.62
N PRO A 169 7.15 -2.50 3.22
CA PRO A 169 8.51 -3.06 3.11
C PRO A 169 8.67 -4.44 3.76
N TRP A 170 7.69 -4.91 4.52
CA TRP A 170 7.68 -6.21 5.19
C TRP A 170 6.83 -7.25 4.46
N THR A 171 6.32 -6.95 3.25
CA THR A 171 5.50 -7.86 2.45
C THR A 171 6.15 -8.15 1.11
N MET A 172 6.10 -9.41 0.67
CA MET A 172 6.63 -9.87 -0.61
C MET A 172 5.74 -10.99 -1.17
N GLY A 173 5.41 -10.93 -2.48
CA GLY A 173 4.76 -12.00 -3.23
C GLY A 173 5.72 -13.15 -3.57
N PHE A 174 5.21 -14.15 -4.29
CA PHE A 174 6.05 -15.24 -4.80
C PHE A 174 5.85 -15.47 -6.30
N GLN A 175 4.64 -15.83 -6.71
CA GLN A 175 4.30 -16.13 -8.10
C GLN A 175 4.28 -14.88 -8.97
N PRO A 176 4.35 -15.01 -10.30
CA PRO A 176 4.15 -13.88 -11.21
C PRO A 176 2.88 -13.11 -10.87
N SER A 177 2.93 -11.78 -11.04
CA SER A 177 1.73 -11.00 -10.74
C SER A 177 0.61 -11.33 -11.72
N TYR A 178 -0.65 -11.20 -11.28
CA TYR A 178 -1.81 -11.41 -12.15
C TYR A 178 -1.79 -10.49 -13.37
N GLN A 179 -1.25 -9.28 -13.23
CA GLN A 179 -1.03 -8.39 -14.37
C GLN A 179 0.07 -8.92 -15.29
N THR A 180 1.18 -9.46 -14.75
CA THR A 180 2.25 -10.12 -15.51
C THR A 180 1.70 -11.28 -16.34
N GLU A 181 0.95 -12.19 -15.73
CA GLU A 181 0.33 -13.32 -16.42
C GLU A 181 -0.66 -12.85 -17.49
N ALA A 182 -1.52 -11.89 -17.16
CA ALA A 182 -2.47 -11.31 -18.10
C ALA A 182 -1.79 -10.61 -19.29
N HIS A 183 -0.65 -9.95 -19.08
CA HIS A 183 0.17 -9.40 -20.16
C HIS A 183 0.75 -10.48 -21.07
N ILE A 184 1.18 -11.62 -20.51
CA ILE A 184 1.65 -12.78 -21.28
C ILE A 184 0.52 -13.35 -22.14
N PHE A 185 -0.68 -13.48 -21.61
CA PHE A 185 -1.87 -13.86 -22.39
C PHE A 185 -2.19 -12.84 -23.48
N ALA A 186 -2.11 -11.53 -23.15
CA ALA A 186 -2.32 -10.49 -24.13
C ALA A 186 -1.29 -10.54 -25.29
N GLN A 187 -0.01 -10.76 -24.99
CA GLN A 187 1.04 -10.94 -26.00
C GLN A 187 0.71 -12.11 -26.93
N TYR A 188 0.35 -13.26 -26.36
CA TYR A 188 -0.04 -14.43 -27.13
C TYR A 188 -1.27 -14.16 -28.03
N LEU A 189 -2.31 -13.54 -27.47
CA LEU A 189 -3.51 -13.19 -28.23
C LEU A 189 -3.25 -12.18 -29.35
N LEU A 190 -2.41 -11.19 -29.12
CA LEU A 190 -2.04 -10.20 -30.15
C LEU A 190 -1.24 -10.82 -31.30
N GLU A 191 -0.53 -11.92 -31.06
CA GLU A 191 0.19 -12.67 -32.10
C GLU A 191 -0.75 -13.61 -32.90
N THR A 192 -1.75 -14.19 -32.24
CA THR A 192 -2.53 -15.32 -32.78
C THR A 192 -3.98 -14.98 -33.10
N HIS A 193 -4.61 -14.01 -32.41
CA HIS A 193 -6.05 -13.74 -32.42
C HIS A 193 -6.41 -12.26 -32.69
N THR A 194 -5.74 -11.61 -33.64
CA THR A 194 -5.88 -10.18 -33.91
C THR A 194 -7.30 -9.68 -34.24
N LYS A 195 -8.22 -10.57 -34.58
CA LYS A 195 -9.63 -10.25 -34.87
C LYS A 195 -10.60 -10.82 -33.82
N GLY A 196 -10.08 -11.38 -32.74
CA GLY A 196 -10.87 -12.01 -31.69
C GLY A 196 -11.68 -11.01 -30.85
N LYS A 197 -12.66 -11.54 -30.11
CA LYS A 197 -13.46 -10.83 -29.10
C LYS A 197 -13.37 -11.59 -27.79
N ILE A 198 -13.01 -10.91 -26.72
CA ILE A 198 -12.78 -11.54 -25.42
C ILE A 198 -14.01 -11.36 -24.53
N ALA A 199 -14.41 -12.44 -23.85
CA ALA A 199 -15.28 -12.41 -22.70
C ALA A 199 -14.50 -12.86 -21.46
N ILE A 200 -14.78 -12.26 -20.30
CA ILE A 200 -14.03 -12.52 -19.05
C ILE A 200 -15.01 -13.00 -17.99
N LEU A 201 -14.74 -14.19 -17.42
CA LEU A 201 -15.33 -14.64 -16.16
C LEU A 201 -14.34 -14.35 -15.04
N TYR A 202 -14.75 -13.67 -13.97
CA TYR A 202 -13.80 -13.30 -12.91
C TYR A 202 -14.42 -13.31 -11.51
N GLN A 203 -13.59 -13.57 -10.48
CA GLN A 203 -13.97 -13.41 -9.09
C GLN A 203 -14.11 -11.93 -8.73
N ASP A 204 -15.22 -11.52 -8.09
CA ASP A 204 -15.47 -10.11 -7.71
C ASP A 204 -14.69 -9.69 -6.47
N ASP A 205 -13.37 -9.62 -6.64
CA ASP A 205 -12.44 -9.11 -5.65
C ASP A 205 -11.16 -8.56 -6.33
N ASP A 206 -10.14 -8.23 -5.54
CA ASP A 206 -8.88 -7.70 -6.05
C ASP A 206 -8.12 -8.70 -6.94
N PHE A 207 -8.30 -10.02 -6.75
CA PHE A 207 -7.74 -11.05 -7.63
C PHE A 207 -8.28 -10.92 -9.05
N GLY A 208 -9.60 -10.92 -9.23
CA GLY A 208 -10.21 -10.82 -10.56
C GLY A 208 -9.96 -9.47 -11.22
N LYS A 209 -10.04 -8.37 -10.45
CA LYS A 209 -9.82 -7.01 -10.97
C LYS A 209 -8.40 -6.77 -11.45
N ASP A 210 -7.42 -7.40 -10.81
CA ASP A 210 -6.01 -7.30 -11.20
C ASP A 210 -5.74 -7.97 -12.56
N TYR A 211 -6.36 -9.13 -12.84
CA TYR A 211 -6.33 -9.74 -14.17
C TYR A 211 -7.03 -8.90 -15.24
N ILE A 212 -8.23 -8.36 -14.93
CA ILE A 212 -8.95 -7.49 -15.86
C ILE A 212 -8.10 -6.28 -16.25
N LYS A 213 -7.47 -5.67 -15.27
CA LYS A 213 -6.56 -4.54 -15.52
C LYS A 213 -5.40 -4.98 -16.43
N GLY A 214 -4.70 -6.04 -16.08
CA GLY A 214 -3.55 -6.53 -16.83
C GLY A 214 -3.89 -6.90 -18.27
N ILE A 215 -5.01 -7.62 -18.51
CA ILE A 215 -5.40 -8.01 -19.88
C ILE A 215 -5.78 -6.79 -20.71
N LYS A 216 -6.54 -5.84 -20.17
CA LYS A 216 -6.91 -4.60 -20.88
C LYS A 216 -5.69 -3.75 -21.21
N ASP A 217 -4.78 -3.59 -20.25
CA ASP A 217 -3.53 -2.86 -20.44
C ASP A 217 -2.66 -3.54 -21.51
N GLY A 218 -2.46 -4.86 -21.43
CA GLY A 218 -1.66 -5.63 -22.37
C GLY A 218 -2.22 -5.64 -23.80
N LEU A 219 -3.53 -5.69 -23.95
CA LEU A 219 -4.18 -5.64 -25.27
C LEU A 219 -4.15 -4.24 -25.91
N GLY A 220 -4.06 -3.18 -25.10
CA GLY A 220 -4.04 -1.80 -25.58
C GLY A 220 -5.22 -1.44 -26.51
N GLY A 221 -6.39 -2.06 -26.29
CA GLY A 221 -7.60 -1.85 -27.10
C GLY A 221 -7.59 -2.51 -28.50
N LYS A 222 -6.54 -3.26 -28.86
CA LYS A 222 -6.43 -3.90 -30.19
C LYS A 222 -7.38 -5.09 -30.35
N ILE A 223 -7.70 -5.79 -29.26
CA ILE A 223 -8.70 -6.85 -29.19
C ILE A 223 -9.77 -6.41 -28.18
N PRO A 224 -11.06 -6.32 -28.58
CA PRO A 224 -12.09 -5.81 -27.70
C PRO A 224 -12.48 -6.83 -26.63
N VAL A 225 -12.61 -6.37 -25.37
CA VAL A 225 -13.33 -7.09 -24.31
C VAL A 225 -14.80 -6.74 -24.45
N VAL A 226 -15.61 -7.70 -24.89
CA VAL A 226 -17.03 -7.48 -25.22
C VAL A 226 -17.99 -7.81 -24.09
N ALA A 227 -17.56 -8.60 -23.10
CA ALA A 227 -18.35 -8.93 -21.92
C ALA A 227 -17.47 -9.28 -20.73
N GLU A 228 -17.93 -8.92 -19.55
CA GLU A 228 -17.34 -9.26 -18.26
C GLU A 228 -18.45 -9.77 -17.34
N ALA A 229 -18.23 -10.88 -16.67
CA ALA A 229 -19.18 -11.46 -15.72
C ALA A 229 -18.49 -11.83 -14.42
N ALA A 230 -18.93 -11.21 -13.34
CA ALA A 230 -18.40 -11.45 -12.01
C ALA A 230 -19.08 -12.63 -11.30
N TYR A 231 -18.33 -13.34 -10.46
CA TYR A 231 -18.89 -14.28 -9.49
C TYR A 231 -18.28 -14.03 -8.10
N LYS A 232 -18.98 -14.47 -7.06
CA LYS A 232 -18.50 -14.46 -5.69
C LYS A 232 -18.15 -15.87 -5.22
N VAL A 233 -17.18 -16.01 -4.35
CA VAL A 233 -16.77 -17.31 -3.76
C VAL A 233 -17.91 -18.02 -3.02
N THR A 234 -18.97 -17.30 -2.66
CA THR A 234 -20.18 -17.80 -2.02
C THR A 234 -21.24 -18.27 -3.01
N ASP A 235 -21.07 -18.02 -4.31
CA ASP A 235 -22.05 -18.42 -5.33
C ASP A 235 -22.15 -19.93 -5.44
N ALA A 236 -23.35 -20.41 -5.75
CA ALA A 236 -23.60 -21.84 -5.91
C ALA A 236 -22.99 -22.38 -7.21
N ASN A 237 -22.98 -21.58 -8.28
CA ASN A 237 -22.46 -21.93 -9.61
C ASN A 237 -22.22 -20.64 -10.44
N VAL A 238 -21.68 -20.82 -11.66
CA VAL A 238 -21.42 -19.73 -12.63
C VAL A 238 -22.24 -19.90 -13.93
N ASN A 239 -23.33 -20.63 -13.88
CA ASN A 239 -24.10 -20.98 -15.06
C ASN A 239 -24.66 -19.77 -15.81
N GLN A 240 -25.18 -18.79 -15.07
CA GLN A 240 -25.73 -17.55 -15.65
C GLN A 240 -24.61 -16.69 -16.25
N GLN A 241 -23.48 -16.57 -15.58
CA GLN A 241 -22.33 -15.83 -16.06
C GLN A 241 -21.85 -16.40 -17.40
N ILE A 242 -21.62 -17.71 -17.48
CA ILE A 242 -21.19 -18.39 -18.73
C ILE A 242 -22.22 -18.22 -19.85
N ALA A 243 -23.52 -18.31 -19.57
CA ALA A 243 -24.57 -18.07 -20.56
C ALA A 243 -24.52 -16.62 -21.09
N THR A 244 -24.33 -15.64 -20.22
CA THR A 244 -24.20 -14.22 -20.59
C THR A 244 -22.94 -13.98 -21.44
N LEU A 245 -21.80 -14.58 -21.07
CA LEU A 245 -20.55 -14.44 -21.82
C LEU A 245 -20.67 -15.05 -23.22
N LYS A 246 -21.31 -16.23 -23.36
CA LYS A 246 -21.59 -16.81 -24.67
C LYS A 246 -22.47 -15.90 -25.55
N ALA A 247 -23.52 -15.30 -24.94
CA ALA A 247 -24.46 -14.44 -25.66
C ALA A 247 -23.82 -13.16 -26.21
N SER A 248 -22.67 -12.74 -25.69
CA SER A 248 -21.90 -11.58 -26.18
C SER A 248 -21.29 -11.80 -27.58
N GLY A 249 -21.25 -13.04 -28.05
CA GLY A 249 -20.61 -13.40 -29.30
C GLY A 249 -19.08 -13.37 -29.23
N ALA A 250 -18.51 -13.52 -28.04
CA ALA A 250 -17.07 -13.68 -27.85
C ALA A 250 -16.61 -15.05 -28.37
N ASP A 251 -15.44 -15.08 -28.95
CA ASP A 251 -14.73 -16.27 -29.44
C ASP A 251 -13.54 -16.65 -28.56
N ILE A 252 -13.18 -15.81 -27.59
CA ILE A 252 -12.16 -16.05 -26.59
C ILE A 252 -12.80 -15.92 -25.20
N LEU A 253 -12.57 -16.91 -24.31
CA LEU A 253 -12.95 -16.86 -22.92
C LEU A 253 -11.68 -16.76 -22.06
N LEU A 254 -11.53 -15.69 -21.30
CA LEU A 254 -10.56 -15.59 -20.22
C LEU A 254 -11.25 -16.00 -18.90
N ASP A 255 -10.82 -17.11 -18.35
CA ASP A 255 -11.40 -17.74 -17.15
C ASP A 255 -10.52 -17.45 -15.93
N VAL A 256 -10.90 -16.41 -15.18
CA VAL A 256 -10.20 -15.93 -13.97
C VAL A 256 -10.92 -16.46 -12.73
N THR A 257 -10.86 -17.77 -12.56
CA THR A 257 -11.57 -18.45 -11.48
C THR A 257 -10.65 -19.25 -10.56
N THR A 258 -11.14 -19.48 -9.33
CA THR A 258 -10.52 -20.43 -8.40
C THR A 258 -10.95 -21.87 -8.72
N PRO A 259 -10.22 -22.92 -8.29
CA PRO A 259 -10.40 -24.31 -8.77
C PRO A 259 -11.83 -24.83 -8.78
N LYS A 260 -12.61 -24.57 -7.72
CA LYS A 260 -14.03 -24.96 -7.66
C LYS A 260 -14.83 -24.38 -8.83
N PHE A 261 -14.65 -23.10 -9.09
CA PHE A 261 -15.40 -22.37 -10.11
C PHE A 261 -14.86 -22.62 -11.52
N ALA A 262 -13.54 -22.88 -11.66
CA ALA A 262 -12.95 -23.34 -12.92
C ALA A 262 -13.60 -24.65 -13.39
N VAL A 263 -13.73 -25.65 -12.49
CA VAL A 263 -14.42 -26.89 -12.80
C VAL A 263 -15.86 -26.63 -13.28
N MET A 264 -16.59 -25.74 -12.61
CA MET A 264 -17.96 -25.39 -12.97
C MET A 264 -18.03 -24.66 -14.32
N ALA A 265 -17.12 -23.74 -14.58
CA ALA A 265 -17.04 -22.97 -15.81
C ALA A 265 -16.74 -23.88 -17.02
N ILE A 266 -15.71 -24.72 -16.93
CA ILE A 266 -15.31 -25.66 -17.96
C ILE A 266 -16.48 -26.61 -18.31
N ARG A 267 -17.13 -27.21 -17.31
CA ARG A 267 -18.31 -28.07 -17.51
C ARG A 267 -19.42 -27.28 -18.20
N ARG A 268 -19.73 -26.08 -17.73
CA ARG A 268 -20.83 -25.30 -18.27
C ARG A 268 -20.59 -24.86 -19.70
N VAL A 269 -19.36 -24.45 -20.04
CA VAL A 269 -18.93 -24.13 -21.43
C VAL A 269 -19.19 -25.32 -22.35
N ALA A 270 -18.80 -26.54 -21.93
CA ALA A 270 -19.02 -27.76 -22.70
C ALA A 270 -20.53 -28.12 -22.81
N GLU A 271 -21.29 -28.08 -21.70
CA GLU A 271 -22.72 -28.37 -21.66
C GLU A 271 -23.56 -27.54 -22.64
N ILE A 272 -23.26 -26.24 -22.71
CA ILE A 272 -23.99 -25.30 -23.59
C ILE A 272 -23.48 -25.32 -25.03
N GLY A 273 -22.49 -26.16 -25.34
CA GLY A 273 -21.89 -26.24 -26.68
C GLY A 273 -21.18 -24.98 -27.12
N TRP A 274 -20.65 -24.19 -26.20
CA TRP A 274 -19.77 -23.07 -26.53
C TRP A 274 -18.35 -23.57 -26.80
N ARG A 275 -17.67 -23.03 -27.80
CA ARG A 275 -16.32 -23.44 -28.22
C ARG A 275 -15.42 -22.21 -28.39
N PRO A 276 -15.15 -21.47 -27.31
CA PRO A 276 -14.19 -20.35 -27.36
C PRO A 276 -12.76 -20.88 -27.30
N ASP A 277 -11.80 -20.09 -27.73
CA ASP A 277 -10.42 -20.24 -27.27
C ASP A 277 -10.38 -19.95 -25.78
N HIS A 278 -10.36 -21.02 -24.97
CA HIS A 278 -10.52 -20.95 -23.52
C HIS A 278 -9.16 -20.80 -22.86
N ILE A 279 -8.90 -19.66 -22.23
CA ILE A 279 -7.69 -19.37 -21.47
C ILE A 279 -8.02 -19.43 -20.00
N LEU A 280 -7.39 -20.35 -19.26
CA LEU A 280 -7.53 -20.54 -17.83
C LEU A 280 -6.30 -19.98 -17.11
N THR A 281 -6.51 -19.25 -16.02
CA THR A 281 -5.41 -18.71 -15.23
C THR A 281 -4.65 -19.80 -14.45
N SER A 282 -3.34 -19.59 -14.24
CA SER A 282 -2.42 -20.56 -13.60
C SER A 282 -2.83 -20.98 -12.19
N VAL A 283 -3.59 -20.16 -11.49
CA VAL A 283 -4.09 -20.48 -10.14
C VAL A 283 -5.10 -21.64 -10.13
N SER A 284 -5.61 -22.06 -11.30
CA SER A 284 -6.60 -23.11 -11.45
C SER A 284 -6.22 -24.18 -12.48
N ASP A 285 -4.96 -24.24 -12.87
CA ASP A 285 -4.48 -25.15 -13.92
C ASP A 285 -4.17 -26.60 -13.46
N SER A 286 -4.37 -26.93 -12.19
CA SER A 286 -4.08 -28.25 -11.64
C SER A 286 -4.77 -29.37 -12.41
N VAL A 287 -4.00 -30.31 -12.96
CA VAL A 287 -4.52 -31.44 -13.76
C VAL A 287 -5.52 -32.24 -12.95
N SER A 288 -5.15 -32.76 -11.78
CA SER A 288 -6.04 -33.62 -10.99
C SER A 288 -7.17 -32.85 -10.31
N ALA A 289 -6.90 -31.65 -9.78
CA ALA A 289 -7.90 -30.90 -9.02
C ALA A 289 -8.93 -30.20 -9.92
N VAL A 290 -8.56 -29.82 -11.14
CA VAL A 290 -9.42 -29.04 -12.05
C VAL A 290 -9.67 -29.74 -13.36
N MET A 291 -8.65 -29.99 -14.18
CA MET A 291 -8.83 -30.46 -15.56
C MET A 291 -9.54 -31.81 -15.65
N LEU A 292 -9.04 -32.82 -14.92
CA LEU A 292 -9.66 -34.15 -14.87
C LEU A 292 -10.97 -34.11 -14.11
N THR A 293 -11.08 -33.30 -13.06
CA THR A 293 -12.33 -33.11 -12.31
C THR A 293 -13.42 -32.47 -13.16
N ALA A 294 -13.09 -31.55 -14.04
CA ALA A 294 -14.04 -30.96 -14.99
C ALA A 294 -14.43 -31.94 -16.11
N GLY A 295 -13.59 -32.95 -16.34
CA GLY A 295 -13.67 -33.94 -17.41
C GLY A 295 -12.61 -33.69 -18.46
N ALA A 296 -11.74 -34.68 -18.72
CA ALA A 296 -10.62 -34.53 -19.66
C ALA A 296 -11.05 -34.04 -21.04
N GLN A 297 -12.18 -34.55 -21.54
CA GLN A 297 -12.74 -34.13 -22.84
C GLN A 297 -13.25 -32.69 -22.86
N ASN A 298 -13.78 -32.20 -21.72
CA ASN A 298 -14.24 -30.81 -21.60
C ASN A 298 -13.09 -29.83 -21.49
N SER A 299 -11.94 -30.32 -21.05
CA SER A 299 -10.73 -29.54 -20.80
C SER A 299 -9.76 -29.54 -22.00
N GLU A 300 -10.02 -30.40 -23.00
CA GLU A 300 -9.15 -30.53 -24.17
C GLU A 300 -9.05 -29.21 -24.94
N GLY A 301 -7.82 -28.78 -25.21
CA GLY A 301 -7.52 -27.55 -25.94
C GLY A 301 -7.44 -26.28 -25.08
N ILE A 302 -7.78 -26.33 -23.78
CA ILE A 302 -7.66 -25.17 -22.86
C ILE A 302 -6.20 -24.71 -22.83
N LEU A 303 -6.02 -23.39 -22.88
CA LEU A 303 -4.73 -22.72 -22.79
C LEU A 303 -4.49 -22.19 -21.37
N SER A 304 -3.23 -22.16 -20.96
CA SER A 304 -2.76 -21.49 -19.74
C SER A 304 -1.30 -21.07 -19.89
N ALA A 305 -0.70 -20.55 -18.83
CA ALA A 305 0.74 -20.32 -18.75
C ALA A 305 1.23 -20.72 -17.35
N ASN A 306 2.46 -21.23 -17.26
CA ASN A 306 3.04 -21.58 -15.98
C ASN A 306 4.54 -21.31 -15.95
N TYR A 307 5.11 -21.23 -14.74
CA TYR A 307 6.52 -20.95 -14.45
C TYR A 307 7.23 -22.14 -13.80
N PHE A 308 6.53 -23.26 -13.56
CA PHE A 308 7.10 -24.50 -13.06
C PHE A 308 6.80 -25.67 -13.99
N THR A 309 7.58 -26.73 -13.87
CA THR A 309 7.49 -27.95 -14.67
C THR A 309 6.30 -28.77 -14.21
N ASP A 310 5.47 -29.21 -15.16
CA ASP A 310 4.41 -30.19 -14.91
C ASP A 310 5.04 -31.55 -14.57
N GLU A 311 4.51 -32.20 -13.57
CA GLU A 311 4.96 -33.51 -13.11
C GLU A 311 4.75 -34.65 -14.12
N GLU A 312 3.88 -34.48 -15.07
CA GLU A 312 3.63 -35.44 -16.16
C GLU A 312 4.34 -35.07 -17.47
N ASP A 313 5.19 -34.02 -17.45
CA ASP A 313 6.02 -33.66 -18.58
C ASP A 313 7.10 -34.71 -18.83
N THR A 314 6.85 -35.58 -19.80
CA THR A 314 7.77 -36.64 -20.19
C THR A 314 9.13 -36.13 -20.68
N ALA A 315 9.22 -34.87 -21.12
CA ALA A 315 10.46 -34.27 -21.57
C ALA A 315 11.44 -34.01 -20.42
N THR A 316 10.93 -33.81 -19.20
CA THR A 316 11.72 -33.52 -17.99
C THR A 316 11.74 -34.68 -16.99
N ALA A 317 11.01 -35.76 -17.23
CA ALA A 317 10.88 -36.89 -16.31
C ALA A 317 12.24 -37.52 -15.87
N ASP A 318 13.22 -37.47 -16.75
CA ASP A 318 14.59 -37.98 -16.50
C ASP A 318 15.51 -36.93 -15.87
N GLU A 319 15.06 -35.70 -15.66
CA GLU A 319 15.88 -34.68 -15.01
C GLU A 319 16.04 -34.98 -13.50
N PRO A 320 17.23 -34.73 -12.92
CA PRO A 320 17.48 -34.97 -11.49
C PRO A 320 16.48 -34.27 -10.58
N ALA A 321 16.08 -33.04 -10.92
CA ALA A 321 15.12 -32.25 -10.17
C ALA A 321 13.73 -32.90 -10.11
N HIS A 322 13.25 -33.43 -11.23
CA HIS A 322 11.99 -34.12 -11.33
C HIS A 322 12.00 -35.43 -10.51
N ARG A 323 13.10 -36.23 -10.60
CA ARG A 323 13.23 -37.45 -9.80
C ARG A 323 13.30 -37.15 -8.30
N GLU A 324 13.96 -36.10 -7.90
CA GLU A 324 14.02 -35.67 -6.49
C GLU A 324 12.63 -35.29 -5.98
N TRP A 325 11.89 -34.48 -6.76
CA TRP A 325 10.51 -34.10 -6.42
C TRP A 325 9.58 -35.31 -6.34
N ALA A 326 9.65 -36.24 -7.30
CA ALA A 326 8.85 -37.46 -7.30
C ALA A 326 9.14 -38.33 -6.06
N ALA A 327 10.43 -38.52 -5.70
CA ALA A 327 10.81 -39.23 -4.50
C ALA A 327 10.34 -38.53 -3.20
N PHE A 328 10.34 -37.21 -3.20
CA PHE A 328 9.77 -36.42 -2.10
C PHE A 328 8.27 -36.69 -1.96
N MET A 329 7.51 -36.63 -3.04
CA MET A 329 6.07 -36.89 -3.03
C MET A 329 5.76 -38.30 -2.51
N ASP A 330 6.43 -39.31 -3.01
CA ASP A 330 6.23 -40.71 -2.58
C ASP A 330 6.51 -40.91 -1.09
N ARG A 331 7.54 -40.27 -0.58
CA ARG A 331 7.98 -40.47 0.80
C ARG A 331 7.19 -39.66 1.81
N TYR A 332 6.88 -38.39 1.49
CA TYR A 332 6.35 -37.44 2.46
C TYR A 332 4.88 -37.07 2.22
N LEU A 333 4.35 -37.32 1.00
CA LEU A 333 2.98 -36.98 0.61
C LEU A 333 2.30 -38.07 -0.25
N PRO A 334 2.38 -39.36 0.13
CA PRO A 334 1.88 -40.45 -0.70
C PRO A 334 0.37 -40.39 -0.98
N GLN A 335 -0.38 -39.60 -0.19
CA GLN A 335 -1.82 -39.40 -0.34
C GLN A 335 -2.19 -38.28 -1.32
N VAL A 336 -1.23 -37.52 -1.81
CA VAL A 336 -1.45 -36.42 -2.77
C VAL A 336 -1.05 -36.90 -4.15
N SER A 337 -1.94 -36.73 -5.12
CA SER A 337 -1.61 -37.04 -6.52
C SER A 337 -0.43 -36.23 -6.99
N ARG A 338 0.50 -36.82 -7.69
CA ARG A 338 1.63 -36.10 -8.33
C ARG A 338 1.10 -35.13 -9.40
N SER A 339 -0.06 -35.43 -10.05
CA SER A 339 -0.70 -34.53 -11.01
C SER A 339 -1.50 -33.40 -10.35
N ASN A 340 -1.14 -33.01 -9.12
CA ASN A 340 -1.67 -31.83 -8.46
C ASN A 340 -0.62 -30.71 -8.48
N GLY A 341 -0.64 -29.85 -9.51
CA GLY A 341 0.33 -28.76 -9.67
C GLY A 341 0.46 -27.82 -8.46
N LEU A 342 -0.57 -27.74 -7.58
CA LEU A 342 -0.49 -27.00 -6.34
C LEU A 342 0.52 -27.61 -5.35
N SER A 343 0.85 -28.89 -5.46
CA SER A 343 1.92 -29.51 -4.68
C SER A 343 3.31 -29.09 -5.21
N VAL A 344 3.46 -28.91 -6.51
CA VAL A 344 4.72 -28.36 -7.10
C VAL A 344 4.92 -26.93 -6.61
N TYR A 345 3.88 -26.10 -6.61
CA TYR A 345 3.95 -24.74 -6.04
C TYR A 345 4.44 -24.77 -4.57
N GLY A 346 3.81 -25.62 -3.74
CA GLY A 346 4.19 -25.75 -2.33
C GLY A 346 5.66 -26.19 -2.14
N TYR A 347 6.14 -27.06 -3.02
CA TYR A 347 7.53 -27.52 -3.01
C TYR A 347 8.52 -26.41 -3.35
N ILE A 348 8.30 -25.70 -4.47
CA ILE A 348 9.26 -24.66 -4.91
C ILE A 348 9.29 -23.44 -3.97
N VAL A 349 8.15 -23.05 -3.40
CA VAL A 349 8.11 -21.93 -2.46
C VAL A 349 8.80 -22.29 -1.15
N ALA A 350 8.66 -23.56 -0.67
CA ALA A 350 9.35 -24.04 0.52
C ALA A 350 10.87 -24.15 0.30
N GLU A 351 11.32 -24.65 -0.87
CA GLU A 351 12.73 -24.68 -1.26
C GLU A 351 13.33 -23.27 -1.28
N THR A 352 12.61 -22.33 -1.87
CA THR A 352 13.02 -20.91 -1.88
C THR A 352 13.19 -20.35 -0.47
N MET A 353 12.26 -20.66 0.45
CA MET A 353 12.37 -20.22 1.84
C MET A 353 13.54 -20.84 2.57
N VAL A 354 13.80 -22.13 2.33
CA VAL A 354 14.99 -22.82 2.87
C VAL A 354 16.28 -22.16 2.37
N ALA A 355 16.33 -21.78 1.09
CA ALA A 355 17.48 -21.04 0.54
C ALA A 355 17.67 -19.68 1.23
N VAL A 356 16.59 -18.94 1.51
CA VAL A 356 16.64 -17.70 2.29
C VAL A 356 17.14 -17.94 3.71
N LEU A 357 16.59 -18.92 4.41
CA LEU A 357 16.99 -19.24 5.79
C LEU A 357 18.46 -19.67 5.89
N ARG A 358 18.95 -20.45 4.93
CA ARG A 358 20.39 -20.82 4.86
C ARG A 358 21.28 -19.58 4.68
N LYS A 359 20.86 -18.60 3.88
CA LYS A 359 21.56 -17.32 3.72
C LYS A 359 21.54 -16.44 4.98
N CYS A 360 20.57 -16.60 5.85
CA CYS A 360 20.50 -15.84 7.11
C CYS A 360 21.62 -16.23 8.09
N GLY A 361 22.20 -17.43 7.96
CA GLY A 361 23.19 -17.95 8.90
C GLY A 361 22.62 -18.06 10.31
N ASP A 362 23.32 -17.51 11.29
CA ASP A 362 22.88 -17.51 12.68
C ASP A 362 21.97 -16.32 13.05
N ASP A 363 21.95 -15.28 12.23
CA ASP A 363 21.08 -14.11 12.44
C ASP A 363 19.70 -14.35 11.82
N LEU A 364 18.77 -14.83 12.64
CA LEU A 364 17.36 -15.00 12.31
C LEU A 364 16.49 -13.79 12.71
N SER A 365 17.08 -12.61 12.88
CA SER A 365 16.29 -11.40 13.08
C SER A 365 15.35 -11.16 11.88
N ARG A 366 14.16 -10.60 12.15
CA ARG A 366 13.18 -10.26 11.10
C ARG A 366 13.78 -9.36 10.02
N GLN A 367 14.67 -8.45 10.42
CA GLN A 367 15.38 -7.56 9.50
C GLN A 367 16.30 -8.32 8.56
N ASN A 368 17.10 -9.28 9.08
CA ASN A 368 18.00 -10.07 8.24
C ASN A 368 17.21 -11.04 7.34
N ILE A 369 16.15 -11.66 7.84
CA ILE A 369 15.27 -12.53 7.02
C ILE A 369 14.72 -11.73 5.84
N MET A 370 14.16 -10.54 6.08
CA MET A 370 13.65 -9.68 5.01
C MET A 370 14.74 -9.24 4.04
N LYS A 371 15.92 -8.86 4.55
CA LYS A 371 17.09 -8.51 3.74
C LYS A 371 17.52 -9.66 2.84
N GLN A 372 17.60 -10.91 3.33
CA GLN A 372 17.98 -12.05 2.52
C GLN A 372 16.90 -12.39 1.48
N ALA A 373 15.62 -12.32 1.86
CA ALA A 373 14.51 -12.52 0.94
C ALA A 373 14.49 -11.46 -0.19
N SER A 374 14.85 -10.20 0.09
CA SER A 374 14.93 -9.11 -0.89
C SER A 374 16.32 -8.97 -1.54
N SER A 375 17.11 -10.03 -1.60
CA SER A 375 18.44 -10.03 -2.24
C SER A 375 18.75 -11.30 -3.04
N LEU A 376 17.70 -11.98 -3.52
CA LEU A 376 17.83 -13.16 -4.37
C LEU A 376 18.28 -12.73 -5.77
N LYS A 377 19.25 -13.44 -6.35
CA LYS A 377 19.74 -13.18 -7.71
C LYS A 377 20.00 -14.48 -8.42
N GLY A 378 19.30 -14.70 -9.52
CA GLY A 378 19.45 -15.88 -10.36
C GLY A 378 19.23 -17.18 -9.60
N LEU A 379 18.42 -17.17 -8.53
CA LEU A 379 18.17 -18.39 -7.76
C LEU A 379 17.35 -19.36 -8.60
N GLN A 380 17.90 -20.54 -8.80
CA GLN A 380 17.20 -21.66 -9.40
C GLN A 380 16.80 -22.64 -8.29
N VAL A 381 15.59 -23.13 -8.35
CA VAL A 381 15.09 -24.19 -7.46
C VAL A 381 14.54 -25.32 -8.32
N PRO A 382 14.58 -26.57 -7.84
CA PRO A 382 14.01 -27.70 -8.56
C PRO A 382 12.56 -27.44 -8.96
N MET A 383 12.15 -27.99 -10.11
CA MET A 383 10.83 -27.83 -10.68
C MET A 383 10.46 -26.45 -11.25
N LEU A 384 11.30 -25.42 -11.19
CA LEU A 384 11.11 -24.25 -12.02
C LEU A 384 11.34 -24.57 -13.51
N THR A 385 10.55 -23.97 -14.38
CA THR A 385 10.75 -24.07 -15.84
C THR A 385 12.15 -23.60 -16.22
N SER A 386 12.84 -24.35 -17.06
CA SER A 386 14.19 -24.03 -17.52
C SER A 386 14.25 -22.62 -18.12
N GLY A 387 15.24 -21.84 -17.70
CA GLY A 387 15.41 -20.44 -18.07
C GLY A 387 14.68 -19.42 -17.19
N ILE A 388 13.82 -19.85 -16.27
CA ILE A 388 13.18 -18.99 -15.27
C ILE A 388 14.03 -19.01 -13.98
N THR A 389 14.24 -17.84 -13.39
CA THR A 389 15.01 -17.68 -12.15
C THR A 389 14.31 -16.72 -11.20
N ILE A 390 14.51 -16.93 -9.90
CA ILE A 390 13.96 -16.08 -8.84
C ILE A 390 14.93 -14.92 -8.59
N ASN A 391 14.42 -13.69 -8.72
CA ASN A 391 15.17 -12.47 -8.49
C ASN A 391 14.35 -11.52 -7.60
N THR A 392 15.02 -10.85 -6.67
CA THR A 392 14.41 -9.83 -5.81
C THR A 392 15.39 -8.71 -5.52
N SER A 393 14.87 -7.54 -5.18
CA SER A 393 15.66 -6.43 -4.65
C SER A 393 14.89 -5.67 -3.56
N VAL A 394 15.51 -4.70 -2.93
CA VAL A 394 14.85 -3.82 -1.94
C VAL A 394 13.74 -2.95 -2.56
N HIS A 395 13.70 -2.85 -3.89
CA HIS A 395 12.72 -2.08 -4.64
C HIS A 395 11.82 -2.95 -5.54
N ASP A 396 12.06 -4.26 -5.54
CA ASP A 396 11.37 -5.23 -6.37
C ASP A 396 11.07 -6.47 -5.53
N HIS A 397 9.82 -6.60 -5.13
CA HIS A 397 9.28 -7.69 -4.34
C HIS A 397 8.47 -8.69 -5.18
N ALA A 398 8.73 -8.74 -6.52
CA ALA A 398 8.16 -9.68 -7.47
C ALA A 398 9.21 -10.75 -7.86
N PRO A 399 9.34 -11.87 -7.12
CA PRO A 399 10.40 -12.86 -7.33
C PRO A 399 10.39 -13.51 -8.71
N LEU A 400 9.22 -13.66 -9.32
CA LEU A 400 8.99 -14.31 -10.61
C LEU A 400 8.19 -13.40 -11.53
N GLU A 401 8.67 -13.24 -12.78
CA GLU A 401 8.05 -12.35 -13.77
C GLU A 401 7.91 -13.00 -15.15
N GLN A 402 8.25 -14.29 -15.23
CA GLN A 402 8.30 -15.04 -16.49
C GLN A 402 7.43 -16.28 -16.41
N MET A 403 6.80 -16.64 -17.55
CA MET A 403 6.00 -17.86 -17.70
C MET A 403 6.14 -18.38 -19.14
N GLN A 404 5.75 -19.64 -19.34
CA GLN A 404 5.66 -20.26 -20.65
C GLN A 404 4.21 -20.70 -20.92
N MET A 405 3.72 -20.43 -22.13
CA MET A 405 2.38 -20.89 -22.53
C MET A 405 2.31 -22.41 -22.58
N MET A 406 1.12 -22.93 -22.25
CA MET A 406 0.82 -24.36 -22.30
C MET A 406 -0.61 -24.62 -22.78
N GLN A 407 -0.85 -25.80 -23.33
CA GLN A 407 -2.16 -26.27 -23.76
C GLN A 407 -2.46 -27.64 -23.18
N PHE A 408 -3.66 -27.81 -22.68
CA PHE A 408 -4.10 -29.11 -22.15
C PHE A 408 -4.51 -30.04 -23.30
N THR A 409 -3.76 -31.11 -23.48
CA THR A 409 -3.93 -32.08 -24.58
C THR A 409 -3.61 -33.50 -24.14
N GLY A 410 -4.52 -34.43 -24.42
CA GLY A 410 -4.30 -35.85 -24.09
C GLY A 410 -4.20 -36.11 -22.58
N GLY A 411 -4.87 -35.30 -21.76
CA GLY A 411 -4.94 -35.48 -20.31
C GLY A 411 -3.80 -34.80 -19.53
N LYS A 412 -2.92 -34.05 -20.17
CA LYS A 412 -1.77 -33.36 -19.56
C LYS A 412 -1.51 -32.00 -20.20
N TRP A 413 -0.74 -31.17 -19.52
CA TRP A 413 -0.25 -29.92 -20.08
C TRP A 413 0.92 -30.14 -21.03
N GLN A 414 0.88 -29.50 -22.18
CA GLN A 414 2.00 -29.44 -23.15
C GLN A 414 2.44 -27.99 -23.30
N ARG A 415 3.68 -27.70 -22.93
CA ARG A 415 4.27 -26.37 -23.07
C ARG A 415 4.63 -26.10 -24.54
N PHE A 416 4.46 -24.86 -24.95
CA PHE A 416 4.81 -24.42 -26.28
C PHE A 416 5.29 -22.96 -26.31
N GLY A 417 5.96 -22.58 -27.38
CA GLY A 417 6.53 -21.24 -27.57
C GLY A 417 7.65 -20.93 -26.58
N PRO A 418 8.18 -19.70 -26.62
CA PRO A 418 9.25 -19.25 -25.75
C PRO A 418 8.74 -18.95 -24.32
N VAL A 419 9.66 -18.94 -23.35
CA VAL A 419 9.42 -18.26 -22.07
C VAL A 419 9.19 -16.78 -22.34
N ARG A 420 8.09 -16.24 -21.79
CA ARG A 420 7.66 -14.85 -21.95
C ARG A 420 7.81 -14.09 -20.64
N SER A 421 8.12 -12.82 -20.73
CA SER A 421 8.05 -11.89 -19.62
C SER A 421 6.77 -11.05 -19.71
N GLY A 422 6.08 -10.85 -18.60
CA GLY A 422 4.94 -9.92 -18.56
C GLY A 422 5.37 -8.46 -18.69
N ILE A 423 6.64 -8.18 -18.46
CA ILE A 423 7.28 -6.93 -18.86
C ILE A 423 7.86 -7.14 -20.27
N ASP A 424 7.03 -6.98 -21.30
CA ASP A 424 7.56 -6.90 -22.66
C ASP A 424 8.24 -5.54 -22.84
N PRO A 425 9.55 -5.49 -23.11
CA PRO A 425 10.20 -4.26 -23.56
C PRO A 425 9.53 -3.65 -24.80
N GLY A 426 8.69 -4.42 -25.51
CA GLY A 426 7.94 -4.02 -26.68
C GLY A 426 6.57 -3.39 -26.40
N THR A 427 5.94 -3.62 -25.24
CA THR A 427 4.66 -3.01 -24.80
C THR A 427 4.85 -1.74 -23.98
N VAL A 428 6.07 -1.41 -23.62
CA VAL A 428 6.41 -0.06 -23.16
C VAL A 428 5.93 0.90 -24.25
N SER A 429 5.05 1.83 -23.88
CA SER A 429 4.39 2.75 -24.82
C SER A 429 5.36 3.26 -25.88
N GLU A 430 4.90 3.57 -27.09
CA GLU A 430 5.74 4.17 -28.13
C GLU A 430 6.56 5.36 -27.61
N SER A 431 6.02 6.06 -26.61
CA SER A 431 6.74 7.11 -25.87
C SER A 431 7.97 6.56 -25.12
N PHE A 432 7.89 5.37 -24.53
CA PHE A 432 9.02 4.74 -23.83
C PHE A 432 10.02 4.11 -24.80
N LYS A 433 9.56 3.52 -25.91
CA LYS A 433 10.43 3.07 -27.03
C LYS A 433 11.21 4.24 -27.63
N THR A 434 10.56 5.40 -27.72
CA THR A 434 11.18 6.64 -28.18
C THR A 434 12.28 7.10 -27.19
N ILE A 435 12.07 6.97 -25.88
CA ILE A 435 13.06 7.32 -24.84
C ILE A 435 14.33 6.46 -24.93
N PHE A 436 14.20 5.16 -25.23
CA PHE A 436 15.36 4.25 -25.30
C PHE A 436 16.07 4.18 -26.63
N ARG A 437 15.44 4.59 -27.75
CA ARG A 437 16.03 4.55 -29.11
C ARG A 437 17.05 5.64 -29.42
N TYR A 438 17.12 6.72 -28.63
CA TYR A 438 17.89 7.90 -29.00
C TYR A 438 18.99 8.24 -28.00
N GLY A 439 20.15 7.63 -28.13
CA GLY A 439 21.34 7.94 -27.33
C GLY A 439 21.87 9.39 -27.46
N THR A 440 21.66 10.07 -28.58
CA THR A 440 22.06 11.46 -28.82
C THR A 440 20.90 12.47 -28.71
N ALA A 441 19.66 12.05 -29.02
CA ALA A 441 18.45 12.85 -28.84
C ALA A 441 17.92 12.85 -27.39
N LYS A 442 18.55 12.10 -26.48
CA LYS A 442 18.10 11.93 -25.10
C LYS A 442 18.01 13.24 -24.32
N LYS A 443 18.95 14.15 -24.55
CA LYS A 443 18.97 15.45 -23.86
C LYS A 443 17.87 16.38 -24.37
N ASP A 444 17.64 16.40 -25.68
CA ASP A 444 16.62 17.26 -26.30
C ASP A 444 15.21 16.74 -26.02
N LEU A 445 15.01 15.42 -26.07
CA LEU A 445 13.77 14.78 -25.66
C LEU A 445 13.49 14.96 -24.18
N ALA A 446 14.49 14.79 -23.31
CA ALA A 446 14.37 15.07 -21.88
C ALA A 446 14.00 16.53 -21.62
N ASN A 447 14.64 17.46 -22.31
CA ASN A 447 14.30 18.88 -22.21
C ASN A 447 12.88 19.16 -22.68
N GLN A 448 12.45 18.56 -23.79
CA GLN A 448 11.09 18.70 -24.32
C GLN A 448 10.03 18.11 -23.37
N LEU A 449 10.24 16.89 -22.83
CA LEU A 449 9.34 16.24 -21.89
C LEU A 449 9.25 16.99 -20.55
N ASN A 450 10.35 17.61 -20.11
CA ASN A 450 10.37 18.38 -18.87
C ASN A 450 9.95 19.84 -19.05
N ALA A 451 9.95 20.37 -20.26
CA ALA A 451 9.71 21.79 -20.54
C ALA A 451 8.38 22.29 -19.95
N ASN A 452 7.33 21.50 -20.02
CA ASN A 452 5.98 21.84 -19.57
C ASN A 452 5.46 20.92 -18.44
N THR A 453 6.37 20.24 -17.74
CA THR A 453 5.99 19.39 -16.62
C THR A 453 5.86 20.22 -15.34
N VAL A 454 4.72 20.14 -14.68
CA VAL A 454 4.42 20.72 -13.37
C VAL A 454 4.25 19.63 -12.34
N THR A 455 5.03 19.70 -11.26
CA THR A 455 4.95 18.76 -10.16
C THR A 455 4.10 19.34 -9.03
N VAL A 456 3.09 18.60 -8.60
CA VAL A 456 2.15 19.01 -7.54
C VAL A 456 2.25 18.05 -6.36
N MET A 457 2.74 18.54 -5.21
CA MET A 457 2.74 17.77 -3.96
C MET A 457 1.32 17.58 -3.44
N THR A 458 1.01 16.37 -3.04
CA THR A 458 -0.30 15.97 -2.52
C THR A 458 -0.19 15.39 -1.09
N GLY A 459 -1.21 14.74 -0.60
CA GLY A 459 -1.21 14.06 0.70
C GLY A 459 -0.84 12.58 0.60
N SER A 460 -1.05 11.86 1.69
CA SER A 460 -0.89 10.40 1.76
C SER A 460 -1.84 9.68 0.80
N PHE A 461 -1.46 8.46 0.44
CA PHE A 461 -2.29 7.63 -0.44
C PHE A 461 -3.72 7.47 0.10
N GLY A 462 -4.71 7.69 -0.77
CA GLY A 462 -6.13 7.62 -0.41
C GLY A 462 -6.69 8.85 0.30
N SER A 463 -5.87 9.87 0.58
CA SER A 463 -6.35 11.15 1.10
C SER A 463 -7.07 11.98 0.03
N THR A 464 -7.87 12.95 0.46
CA THR A 464 -8.53 13.91 -0.44
C THR A 464 -7.50 14.62 -1.36
N TYR A 465 -6.32 14.97 -0.84
CA TYR A 465 -5.25 15.61 -1.64
C TYR A 465 -4.73 14.70 -2.75
N ALA A 466 -4.49 13.42 -2.43
CA ALA A 466 -4.00 12.46 -3.42
C ALA A 466 -5.02 12.23 -4.54
N ASN A 467 -6.29 12.09 -4.17
CA ASN A 467 -7.38 11.92 -5.14
C ASN A 467 -7.52 13.15 -6.04
N MET A 468 -7.53 14.35 -5.48
CA MET A 468 -7.59 15.58 -6.27
C MET A 468 -6.34 15.80 -7.13
N GLY A 469 -5.16 15.38 -6.67
CA GLY A 469 -3.95 15.38 -7.48
C GLY A 469 -4.05 14.45 -8.68
N ALA A 470 -4.62 13.26 -8.50
CA ALA A 470 -4.88 12.32 -9.60
C ALA A 470 -5.91 12.88 -10.59
N ASP A 471 -6.98 13.53 -10.10
CA ASP A 471 -7.97 14.20 -10.93
C ASP A 471 -7.35 15.33 -11.76
N LEU A 472 -6.49 16.16 -11.15
CA LEU A 472 -5.71 17.19 -11.88
C LEU A 472 -4.92 16.59 -13.03
N ALA A 473 -4.16 15.51 -12.76
CA ALA A 473 -3.39 14.85 -13.81
C ALA A 473 -4.31 14.28 -14.90
N SER A 474 -5.43 13.66 -14.51
CA SER A 474 -6.38 13.05 -15.46
C SER A 474 -7.01 14.05 -16.43
N VAL A 475 -7.29 15.27 -15.99
CA VAL A 475 -7.97 16.30 -16.80
C VAL A 475 -7.01 17.25 -17.48
N LEU A 476 -5.93 17.64 -16.80
CA LEU A 476 -5.05 18.73 -17.27
C LEU A 476 -3.80 18.24 -17.97
N ASP A 477 -3.44 16.93 -17.90
CA ASP A 477 -2.30 16.41 -18.65
C ASP A 477 -2.62 16.34 -20.14
N LYS A 478 -1.97 17.21 -20.91
CA LYS A 478 -2.06 17.31 -22.40
C LYS A 478 -0.75 16.93 -23.06
N GLY A 479 0.03 16.08 -22.40
CA GLY A 479 1.30 15.56 -22.92
C GLY A 479 2.39 16.64 -23.03
N ALA A 480 2.79 17.00 -24.24
CA ALA A 480 3.87 17.97 -24.46
C ALA A 480 3.47 19.43 -24.17
N GLU A 481 2.17 19.75 -24.17
CA GLU A 481 1.68 21.12 -23.91
C GLU A 481 1.67 21.43 -22.42
N LEU A 482 1.20 20.50 -21.62
CA LEU A 482 1.22 20.54 -20.15
C LEU A 482 1.20 19.11 -19.60
N ARG A 483 2.15 18.79 -18.77
CA ARG A 483 2.18 17.54 -18.03
C ARG A 483 2.03 17.80 -16.53
N VAL A 484 1.07 17.18 -15.88
CA VAL A 484 0.83 17.30 -14.44
C VAL A 484 1.25 16.03 -13.73
N LEU A 485 2.23 16.13 -12.84
CA LEU A 485 2.73 15.02 -12.03
C LEU A 485 2.34 15.20 -10.58
N PRO A 486 1.28 14.53 -10.10
CA PRO A 486 0.98 14.49 -8.67
C PRO A 486 2.02 13.63 -7.96
N VAL A 487 2.56 14.15 -6.87
CA VAL A 487 3.54 13.46 -6.03
C VAL A 487 2.89 13.19 -4.67
N ILE A 488 2.84 11.93 -4.31
CA ILE A 488 2.32 11.50 -3.01
C ILE A 488 3.26 11.97 -1.91
N GLY A 489 2.72 12.67 -0.94
CA GLY A 489 3.40 13.18 0.25
C GLY A 489 2.73 12.69 1.53
N ARG A 490 3.06 13.33 2.65
CA ARG A 490 2.48 13.02 3.96
C ARG A 490 1.46 14.07 4.41
N GLY A 491 1.36 15.17 3.69
CA GLY A 491 0.39 16.22 3.95
C GLY A 491 0.98 17.63 3.96
N SER A 492 0.25 18.56 4.56
CA SER A 492 0.43 20.00 4.39
C SER A 492 1.80 20.53 4.86
N VAL A 493 2.34 20.01 5.97
CA VAL A 493 3.66 20.46 6.49
C VAL A 493 4.77 20.07 5.53
N GLN A 494 4.79 18.81 5.10
CA GLN A 494 5.76 18.35 4.10
C GLN A 494 5.60 19.11 2.79
N SER A 495 4.37 19.32 2.31
CA SER A 495 4.15 20.07 1.07
C SER A 495 4.74 21.48 1.12
N VAL A 496 4.61 22.19 2.23
CA VAL A 496 5.26 23.51 2.42
C VAL A 496 6.77 23.39 2.36
N ALA A 497 7.36 22.44 3.09
CA ALA A 497 8.79 22.22 3.09
C ALA A 497 9.33 21.88 1.68
N ASP A 498 8.62 21.02 0.96
CA ASP A 498 9.00 20.57 -0.38
C ASP A 498 8.89 21.68 -1.42
N ILE A 499 7.85 22.53 -1.35
CA ILE A 499 7.72 23.71 -2.21
C ILE A 499 8.89 24.67 -1.99
N LEU A 500 9.31 24.87 -0.75
CA LEU A 500 10.37 25.82 -0.39
C LEU A 500 11.78 25.29 -0.68
N LEU A 501 12.03 24.00 -0.45
CA LEU A 501 13.38 23.45 -0.32
C LEU A 501 13.72 22.40 -1.39
N LEU A 502 12.72 21.67 -1.92
CA LEU A 502 12.98 20.55 -2.81
C LEU A 502 13.04 20.98 -4.28
N ARG A 503 14.15 20.64 -4.93
CA ARG A 503 14.28 20.88 -6.38
C ARG A 503 13.30 19.97 -7.14
N GLY A 504 12.50 20.55 -8.03
CA GLY A 504 11.57 19.82 -8.87
C GLY A 504 10.11 19.86 -8.41
N VAL A 505 9.82 20.43 -7.25
CA VAL A 505 8.45 20.72 -6.81
C VAL A 505 8.04 22.10 -7.30
N ASP A 506 6.90 22.21 -7.99
CA ASP A 506 6.40 23.47 -8.55
C ASP A 506 5.22 24.01 -7.75
N ALA A 507 4.34 23.13 -7.25
CA ALA A 507 3.16 23.48 -6.46
C ALA A 507 2.83 22.37 -5.46
N GLY A 508 1.88 22.62 -4.56
CA GLY A 508 1.36 21.61 -3.63
C GLY A 508 0.03 22.02 -3.01
N ILE A 509 -0.70 21.02 -2.54
CA ILE A 509 -1.92 21.24 -1.76
C ILE A 509 -1.50 21.40 -0.30
N ILE A 510 -1.87 22.55 0.28
CA ILE A 510 -1.53 22.91 1.66
C ILE A 510 -2.76 23.48 2.38
N ARG A 511 -2.71 23.52 3.71
CA ARG A 511 -3.71 24.19 4.51
C ARG A 511 -3.25 25.55 5.00
N LYS A 512 -4.19 26.45 5.14
CA LYS A 512 -3.96 27.80 5.62
C LYS A 512 -3.38 27.83 7.04
N ASP A 513 -3.88 26.99 7.95
CA ASP A 513 -3.43 26.91 9.34
C ASP A 513 -2.02 26.38 9.49
N THR A 514 -1.56 25.53 8.55
CA THR A 514 -0.17 25.02 8.53
C THR A 514 0.85 26.15 8.41
N LEU A 515 0.57 27.16 7.59
CA LEU A 515 1.51 28.27 7.45
C LEU A 515 1.65 29.07 8.75
N ALA A 516 0.53 29.41 9.39
CA ALA A 516 0.53 30.09 10.67
C ALA A 516 1.24 29.30 11.78
N PHE A 517 1.11 27.96 11.75
CA PHE A 517 1.84 27.06 12.64
C PHE A 517 3.35 27.13 12.41
N LEU A 518 3.79 27.02 11.14
CA LEU A 518 5.23 27.05 10.78
C LEU A 518 5.87 28.40 11.09
N GLU A 519 5.15 29.51 10.93
CA GLU A 519 5.61 30.84 11.34
C GLU A 519 5.83 30.94 12.85
N ARG A 520 4.90 30.42 13.66
CA ARG A 520 5.03 30.40 15.12
C ARG A 520 6.18 29.53 15.62
N LYS A 521 6.60 28.53 14.82
CA LYS A 521 7.71 27.61 15.14
C LYS A 521 9.04 28.03 14.52
N ASP A 522 9.15 29.23 13.96
CA ASP A 522 10.35 29.78 13.29
C ASP A 522 10.95 28.83 12.23
N PHE A 523 10.11 28.06 11.53
CA PHE A 523 10.54 27.08 10.54
C PHE A 523 11.28 27.72 9.36
N ALA A 524 10.84 28.89 8.93
CA ALA A 524 11.51 29.67 7.90
C ALA A 524 11.16 31.16 8.03
N ASN A 525 12.17 32.04 7.97
CA ASN A 525 11.94 33.45 7.89
C ASN A 525 11.29 33.83 6.55
N ASN A 526 10.28 34.69 6.58
CA ASN A 526 9.59 35.21 5.40
C ASN A 526 8.80 34.16 4.55
N VAL A 527 8.27 33.11 5.17
CA VAL A 527 7.49 32.09 4.44
C VAL A 527 6.34 32.72 3.64
N ARG A 528 5.65 33.74 4.17
CA ARG A 528 4.56 34.44 3.48
C ARG A 528 4.99 35.23 2.24
N GLU A 529 6.23 35.65 2.17
CA GLU A 529 6.78 36.34 0.99
C GLU A 529 7.19 35.33 -0.09
N GLN A 530 7.58 34.14 0.34
CA GLN A 530 8.06 33.08 -0.54
C GLN A 530 6.94 32.22 -1.13
N LEU A 531 5.79 32.10 -0.45
CA LEU A 531 4.65 31.32 -0.90
C LEU A 531 3.51 32.21 -1.41
N VAL A 532 2.91 31.76 -2.50
CA VAL A 532 1.70 32.34 -3.08
C VAL A 532 0.65 31.26 -3.29
N TYR A 533 -0.64 31.60 -3.25
CA TYR A 533 -1.69 30.65 -3.58
C TYR A 533 -2.22 30.85 -5.01
N VAL A 534 -2.55 29.78 -5.67
CA VAL A 534 -3.20 29.76 -6.98
C VAL A 534 -4.72 29.89 -6.82
N ALA A 535 -5.30 29.01 -6.01
CA ALA A 535 -6.74 28.97 -5.74
C ALA A 535 -7.03 28.40 -4.35
N LYS A 536 -8.17 28.82 -3.78
CA LYS A 536 -8.81 28.05 -2.71
C LYS A 536 -9.42 26.80 -3.32
N LEU A 537 -9.10 25.63 -2.77
CA LEU A 537 -9.62 24.37 -3.24
C LEU A 537 -10.92 24.00 -2.49
N PHE A 538 -10.83 23.59 -1.25
CA PHE A 538 -11.98 23.10 -0.49
C PHE A 538 -11.79 23.33 1.01
N ASN A 539 -12.77 22.91 1.79
CA ASN A 539 -12.68 22.90 3.24
C ASN A 539 -12.42 21.50 3.75
N GLU A 540 -11.58 21.39 4.77
CA GLU A 540 -11.30 20.13 5.49
C GLU A 540 -11.91 20.22 6.88
N GLU A 541 -12.90 19.39 7.11
CA GLU A 541 -13.67 19.37 8.34
C GLU A 541 -12.94 18.57 9.42
N MET A 542 -12.97 19.05 10.66
CA MET A 542 -12.43 18.35 11.81
C MET A 542 -13.44 17.29 12.28
N HIS A 543 -13.02 16.04 12.33
CA HIS A 543 -13.78 14.90 12.82
C HIS A 543 -13.16 14.42 14.13
N VAL A 544 -13.93 14.41 15.20
CA VAL A 544 -13.52 13.89 16.50
C VAL A 544 -14.41 12.68 16.80
N VAL A 545 -13.83 11.48 16.70
CA VAL A 545 -14.54 10.22 16.92
C VAL A 545 -14.21 9.72 18.32
N ALA A 546 -15.21 9.49 19.14
CA ALA A 546 -15.01 9.06 20.52
C ALA A 546 -16.19 8.20 21.03
N PRO A 547 -16.01 7.48 22.16
CA PRO A 547 -17.10 6.87 22.90
C PRO A 547 -18.09 7.93 23.41
N LYS A 548 -19.35 7.54 23.60
CA LYS A 548 -20.44 8.44 24.04
C LYS A 548 -20.22 9.13 25.39
N SER A 549 -19.25 8.68 26.17
CA SER A 549 -18.84 9.33 27.42
C SER A 549 -18.06 10.63 27.22
N ILE A 550 -17.53 10.87 26.04
CA ILE A 550 -16.81 12.08 25.65
C ILE A 550 -17.78 12.93 24.82
N THR A 551 -18.20 14.07 25.32
CA THR A 551 -19.26 14.90 24.73
C THR A 551 -18.78 16.24 24.22
N SER A 552 -17.57 16.65 24.60
CA SER A 552 -16.96 17.93 24.21
C SER A 552 -15.43 17.77 24.05
N LEU A 553 -14.77 18.73 23.40
CA LEU A 553 -13.31 18.76 23.31
C LEU A 553 -12.64 18.88 24.71
N ASN A 554 -13.30 19.53 25.66
CA ASN A 554 -12.76 19.68 27.02
C ASN A 554 -12.62 18.33 27.75
N ASP A 555 -13.45 17.35 27.40
CA ASP A 555 -13.39 16.00 27.97
C ASP A 555 -12.12 15.24 27.54
N LEU A 556 -11.40 15.77 26.55
CA LEU A 556 -10.15 15.21 26.03
C LEU A 556 -8.92 15.61 26.86
N ASP A 557 -9.05 16.49 27.86
CA ASP A 557 -7.94 16.87 28.73
C ASP A 557 -7.42 15.64 29.51
N GLY A 558 -6.10 15.38 29.44
CA GLY A 558 -5.47 14.19 30.01
C GLY A 558 -5.79 12.85 29.33
N LYS A 559 -6.57 12.84 28.24
CA LYS A 559 -6.95 11.64 27.49
C LYS A 559 -5.92 11.25 26.45
N THR A 560 -5.90 9.98 26.04
CA THR A 560 -5.04 9.48 24.97
C THR A 560 -5.75 9.57 23.62
N ILE A 561 -5.21 10.36 22.70
CA ILE A 561 -5.86 10.70 21.43
C ILE A 561 -4.96 10.31 20.28
N ALA A 562 -5.49 9.57 19.33
CA ALA A 562 -4.84 9.35 18.06
C ALA A 562 -5.00 10.60 17.17
N VAL A 563 -3.88 11.15 16.75
CA VAL A 563 -3.75 12.19 15.73
C VAL A 563 -2.80 11.69 14.65
N ASP A 564 -2.85 12.31 13.48
CA ASP A 564 -1.95 11.94 12.38
C ASP A 564 -0.46 12.16 12.72
N LEU A 565 0.42 11.77 11.80
CA LEU A 565 1.87 11.96 11.93
C LEU A 565 2.22 13.46 12.02
N PRO A 566 3.33 13.82 12.68
CA PRO A 566 3.70 15.22 12.92
C PRO A 566 3.89 16.11 11.68
N ASP A 567 4.12 15.51 10.51
CA ASP A 567 4.20 16.19 9.20
C ASP A 567 2.86 16.26 8.45
N GLY A 568 1.79 15.71 9.03
CA GLY A 568 0.42 15.74 8.53
C GLY A 568 -0.33 17.02 8.93
N GLY A 569 -1.37 17.32 8.16
CA GLY A 569 -2.22 18.46 8.44
C GLY A 569 -3.10 18.28 9.68
N THR A 570 -3.65 17.09 9.91
CA THR A 570 -4.46 16.78 11.11
C THR A 570 -3.70 17.07 12.40
N PHE A 571 -2.41 16.71 12.46
CA PHE A 571 -1.55 17.04 13.59
C PHE A 571 -1.52 18.56 13.85
N VAL A 572 -1.27 19.36 12.82
CA VAL A 572 -1.18 20.84 12.96
C VAL A 572 -2.47 21.43 13.51
N THR A 573 -3.61 21.06 12.92
CA THR A 573 -4.91 21.57 13.40
C THR A 573 -5.16 21.14 14.83
N SER A 574 -4.90 19.87 15.16
CA SER A 574 -5.10 19.35 16.52
C SER A 574 -4.27 20.13 17.55
N ILE A 575 -2.98 20.34 17.29
CA ILE A 575 -2.10 21.12 18.18
C ILE A 575 -2.60 22.56 18.31
N ASN A 576 -2.95 23.22 17.20
CA ASN A 576 -3.44 24.59 17.21
C ASN A 576 -4.74 24.73 18.05
N ILE A 577 -5.67 23.80 17.93
CA ILE A 577 -6.91 23.80 18.69
C ILE A 577 -6.64 23.54 20.18
N PHE A 578 -5.85 22.55 20.50
CA PHE A 578 -5.52 22.21 21.89
C PHE A 578 -4.77 23.34 22.61
N GLU A 579 -3.77 23.95 21.93
CA GLU A 579 -3.05 25.12 22.49
C GLU A 579 -4.00 26.29 22.76
N ARG A 580 -4.95 26.58 21.84
CA ARG A 580 -5.88 27.71 21.95
C ARG A 580 -6.97 27.49 23.02
N LEU A 581 -7.43 26.25 23.18
CA LEU A 581 -8.46 25.90 24.14
C LEU A 581 -7.88 25.47 25.51
N GLY A 582 -6.56 25.39 25.64
CA GLY A 582 -5.88 25.01 26.87
C GLY A 582 -6.02 23.53 27.25
N ILE A 583 -6.34 22.66 26.28
CA ILE A 583 -6.50 21.20 26.46
C ILE A 583 -5.13 20.52 26.32
N ARG A 584 -4.84 19.54 27.18
CA ARG A 584 -3.53 18.86 27.25
C ARG A 584 -3.69 17.35 27.18
N PRO A 585 -3.98 16.79 25.99
CA PRO A 585 -4.10 15.35 25.81
C PRO A 585 -2.73 14.66 25.70
N HIS A 586 -2.72 13.34 25.83
CA HIS A 586 -1.61 12.48 25.45
C HIS A 586 -1.78 12.10 23.98
N LEU A 587 -0.90 12.61 23.11
CA LEU A 587 -1.01 12.39 21.68
C LEU A 587 -0.31 11.11 21.24
N LEU A 588 -1.03 10.27 20.51
CA LEU A 588 -0.52 9.10 19.82
C LEU A 588 -0.44 9.41 18.32
N TYR A 589 0.76 9.35 17.76
CA TYR A 589 1.00 9.67 16.36
C TYR A 589 0.77 8.45 15.49
N ILE A 590 -0.46 8.28 15.03
CA ILE A 590 -0.89 7.18 14.18
C ILE A 590 -1.97 7.68 13.21
N GLU A 591 -1.95 7.14 11.99
CA GLU A 591 -2.98 7.45 11.00
C GLU A 591 -4.38 7.17 11.56
N PRO A 592 -5.34 8.12 11.48
CA PRO A 592 -6.66 8.02 12.11
C PRO A 592 -7.43 6.74 11.76
N ARG A 593 -7.35 6.30 10.50
CA ARG A 593 -7.99 5.06 10.04
C ARG A 593 -7.50 3.81 10.77
N LEU A 594 -6.19 3.75 11.07
CA LEU A 594 -5.57 2.61 11.76
C LEU A 594 -5.87 2.60 13.27
N ALA A 595 -6.27 3.74 13.82
CA ALA A 595 -6.57 3.89 15.24
C ALA A 595 -7.98 3.39 15.64
N LEU A 596 -8.86 3.09 14.66
CA LEU A 596 -10.27 2.77 14.95
C LEU A 596 -10.43 1.51 15.83
N ASP A 597 -9.62 0.49 15.59
CA ASP A 597 -9.67 -0.72 16.42
C ASP A 597 -9.12 -0.49 17.83
N MET A 598 -8.14 0.40 17.97
CA MET A 598 -7.64 0.81 19.29
C MET A 598 -8.71 1.56 20.08
N LEU A 599 -9.46 2.45 19.41
CA LEU A 599 -10.59 3.16 20.02
C LEU A 599 -11.68 2.17 20.50
N ARG A 600 -12.02 1.19 19.69
CA ARG A 600 -13.01 0.16 20.03
C ARG A 600 -12.61 -0.70 21.23
N ARG A 601 -11.32 -0.98 21.39
CA ARG A 601 -10.79 -1.71 22.55
C ARG A 601 -10.62 -0.86 23.79
N GLY A 602 -10.70 0.46 23.69
CA GLY A 602 -10.43 1.39 24.76
C GLY A 602 -8.94 1.62 25.04
N ASP A 603 -8.06 1.28 24.08
CA ASP A 603 -6.62 1.54 24.18
C ASP A 603 -6.33 3.06 24.02
N ILE A 604 -7.23 3.77 23.37
CA ILE A 604 -7.25 5.23 23.23
C ILE A 604 -8.65 5.76 23.49
N ASP A 605 -8.75 7.06 23.82
CA ASP A 605 -10.01 7.70 24.18
C ASP A 605 -10.70 8.40 22.99
N ALA A 606 -9.95 8.86 21.99
CA ALA A 606 -10.51 9.50 20.78
C ALA A 606 -9.58 9.40 19.59
N ILE A 607 -10.16 9.63 18.39
CA ILE A 607 -9.45 9.81 17.12
C ILE A 607 -9.80 11.17 16.58
N ILE A 608 -8.80 11.91 16.11
CA ILE A 608 -9.01 13.14 15.34
C ILE A 608 -8.54 12.94 13.91
N ALA A 609 -9.40 13.34 12.97
CA ALA A 609 -9.07 13.44 11.55
C ALA A 609 -9.55 14.79 11.02
N VAL A 610 -8.71 15.48 10.24
CA VAL A 610 -9.06 16.74 9.58
C VAL A 610 -8.83 16.56 8.10
N GLU A 611 -9.90 16.28 7.39
CA GLU A 611 -9.93 15.95 5.96
C GLU A 611 -11.24 16.36 5.34
N GLY A 612 -11.30 16.41 4.01
CA GLY A 612 -12.53 16.71 3.29
C GLY A 612 -13.58 15.61 3.44
N LYS A 613 -14.73 15.97 3.98
CA LYS A 613 -15.87 15.05 4.15
C LYS A 613 -16.53 14.68 2.80
N PRO A 614 -17.15 13.45 2.68
CA PRO A 614 -17.13 12.39 3.67
C PRO A 614 -15.82 11.58 3.63
N LEU A 615 -15.28 11.22 4.81
CA LEU A 615 -14.16 10.31 4.91
C LEU A 615 -14.65 8.88 4.63
N GLN A 616 -14.10 8.23 3.62
CA GLN A 616 -14.57 6.91 3.19
C GLN A 616 -14.53 5.87 4.31
N TRP A 617 -13.45 5.83 5.10
CA TRP A 617 -13.32 4.89 6.21
C TRP A 617 -14.33 5.19 7.33
N LEU A 618 -14.65 6.46 7.60
CA LEU A 618 -15.54 6.88 8.67
C LEU A 618 -17.03 6.69 8.28
N SER A 619 -17.38 6.87 7.02
CA SER A 619 -18.74 6.64 6.52
C SER A 619 -19.18 5.18 6.62
N GLN A 620 -18.21 4.24 6.71
CA GLN A 620 -18.46 2.80 6.86
C GLN A 620 -18.56 2.36 8.33
N VAL A 621 -18.22 3.25 9.30
CA VAL A 621 -18.30 2.93 10.71
C VAL A 621 -19.76 2.79 11.13
N ASN A 622 -20.11 1.59 11.64
CA ASN A 622 -21.40 1.29 12.22
C ASN A 622 -21.18 0.69 13.62
N ASP A 623 -20.90 1.58 14.59
CA ASP A 623 -20.66 1.20 15.96
C ASP A 623 -21.54 2.07 16.88
N PRO A 624 -22.52 1.48 17.59
CA PRO A 624 -23.46 2.23 18.42
C PRO A 624 -22.82 2.89 19.65
N ASN A 625 -21.59 2.51 20.01
CA ASN A 625 -20.86 3.07 21.15
C ASN A 625 -20.05 4.30 20.76
N LEU A 626 -19.81 4.52 19.48
CA LEU A 626 -19.05 5.64 18.96
C LEU A 626 -19.99 6.75 18.47
N HIS A 627 -19.48 7.97 18.48
CA HIS A 627 -20.15 9.12 17.92
C HIS A 627 -19.14 10.19 17.46
N LEU A 628 -19.63 11.20 16.77
CA LEU A 628 -18.85 12.39 16.43
C LEU A 628 -19.07 13.46 17.52
N VAL A 629 -17.97 13.88 18.14
CA VAL A 629 -17.98 14.91 19.18
C VAL A 629 -18.06 16.29 18.52
N PRO A 630 -18.98 17.18 18.95
CA PRO A 630 -19.06 18.53 18.41
C PRO A 630 -17.83 19.35 18.77
N VAL A 631 -17.41 20.20 17.85
CA VAL A 631 -16.36 21.20 18.03
C VAL A 631 -17.00 22.58 18.01
N GLU A 632 -16.97 23.26 19.14
CA GLU A 632 -17.52 24.61 19.24
C GLU A 632 -16.65 25.61 18.47
N TYR A 633 -17.28 26.45 17.66
CA TYR A 633 -16.61 27.52 16.93
C TYR A 633 -16.43 28.72 17.84
N ASP A 634 -15.42 28.66 18.72
CA ASP A 634 -15.09 29.73 19.66
C ASP A 634 -14.41 30.94 18.97
N LYS A 635 -14.51 32.12 19.58
CA LYS A 635 -13.89 33.36 19.06
C LYS A 635 -12.37 33.24 18.84
N THR A 636 -11.71 32.42 19.62
CA THR A 636 -10.26 32.17 19.49
C THR A 636 -9.88 31.43 18.21
N LEU A 637 -10.87 30.80 17.53
CA LEU A 637 -10.68 30.03 16.32
C LEU A 637 -10.99 30.80 15.04
N HIS A 638 -11.65 31.97 15.13
CA HIS A 638 -12.18 32.72 13.98
C HIS A 638 -11.12 33.20 12.99
N ASP A 639 -9.87 33.35 13.40
CA ASP A 639 -8.78 33.86 12.56
C ASP A 639 -8.32 32.83 11.53
N GLU A 640 -8.39 31.54 11.86
CA GLU A 640 -7.79 30.47 11.08
C GLU A 640 -8.78 29.47 10.52
N TYR A 641 -9.94 29.31 11.18
CA TYR A 641 -10.92 28.26 10.86
C TYR A 641 -12.26 28.83 10.43
N LEU A 642 -13.06 28.00 9.78
CA LEU A 642 -14.43 28.28 9.38
C LEU A 642 -15.39 27.39 10.17
N PRO A 643 -16.62 27.86 10.48
CA PRO A 643 -17.65 26.98 11.02
C PRO A 643 -18.08 25.95 9.95
N ALA A 644 -18.30 24.71 10.38
CA ALA A 644 -18.72 23.61 9.51
C ALA A 644 -19.70 22.69 10.24
N GLN A 645 -20.32 21.77 9.50
CA GLN A 645 -21.23 20.76 10.03
C GLN A 645 -21.00 19.42 9.37
N LEU A 646 -21.12 18.34 10.14
CA LEU A 646 -21.15 16.96 9.67
C LEU A 646 -22.60 16.49 9.68
N SER A 647 -23.07 15.94 8.57
CA SER A 647 -24.48 15.58 8.38
C SER A 647 -24.65 14.04 8.32
N ALA A 648 -25.90 13.60 8.41
CA ALA A 648 -26.24 12.20 8.21
C ALA A 648 -26.05 11.76 6.75
N ASP A 649 -26.01 12.68 5.79
CA ASP A 649 -25.70 12.35 4.39
C ASP A 649 -24.20 12.01 4.23
N ASP A 650 -23.32 12.62 5.06
CA ASP A 650 -21.91 12.30 5.12
C ASP A 650 -21.66 10.99 5.91
N TYR A 651 -22.37 10.83 7.06
CA TYR A 651 -22.14 9.76 8.04
C TYR A 651 -23.46 9.19 8.59
N PRO A 652 -24.18 8.36 7.84
CA PRO A 652 -25.53 7.91 8.17
C PRO A 652 -25.65 7.11 9.48
N ASN A 653 -24.57 6.47 9.91
CA ASN A 653 -24.54 5.65 11.12
C ASN A 653 -24.05 6.41 12.38
N LEU A 654 -23.40 7.57 12.20
CA LEU A 654 -22.78 8.33 13.29
C LEU A 654 -23.51 9.64 13.58
N VAL A 655 -24.28 10.16 12.63
CA VAL A 655 -24.96 11.45 12.75
C VAL A 655 -26.47 11.27 12.58
N ASN A 656 -27.25 11.88 13.50
CA ASN A 656 -28.69 11.87 13.39
C ASN A 656 -29.15 12.88 12.32
N ARG A 657 -30.10 12.49 11.46
CA ARG A 657 -30.64 13.37 10.41
C ARG A 657 -31.24 14.68 10.92
N SER A 658 -31.80 14.65 12.12
CA SER A 658 -32.42 15.84 12.77
C SER A 658 -31.42 16.69 13.58
N ALA A 659 -30.18 16.22 13.77
CA ALA A 659 -29.18 16.87 14.61
C ALA A 659 -27.78 16.73 13.99
N PRO A 660 -27.42 17.56 12.99
CA PRO A 660 -26.07 17.59 12.47
C PRO A 660 -25.07 17.99 13.56
N VAL A 661 -23.84 17.52 13.45
CA VAL A 661 -22.77 17.79 14.41
C VAL A 661 -21.99 19.02 13.97
N ASN A 662 -21.96 20.04 14.81
CA ASN A 662 -21.16 21.25 14.56
C ASN A 662 -19.67 20.92 14.67
N THR A 663 -18.88 21.48 13.78
CA THR A 663 -17.44 21.35 13.74
C THR A 663 -16.79 22.58 13.13
N ILE A 664 -15.49 22.54 12.98
CA ILE A 664 -14.70 23.56 12.28
C ILE A 664 -14.06 22.97 11.03
N ALA A 665 -13.68 23.85 10.11
CA ALA A 665 -12.95 23.45 8.91
C ALA A 665 -11.74 24.36 8.66
N ALA A 666 -10.68 23.76 8.14
CA ALA A 666 -9.50 24.45 7.63
C ALA A 666 -9.59 24.61 6.11
N GLU A 667 -9.08 25.72 5.56
CA GLU A 667 -9.09 25.99 4.12
C GLU A 667 -7.88 25.31 3.45
N ALA A 668 -8.14 24.45 2.46
CA ALA A 668 -7.11 23.83 1.61
C ALA A 668 -6.86 24.72 0.38
N LEU A 669 -5.59 24.93 0.04
CA LEU A 669 -5.13 25.83 -1.00
C LEU A 669 -4.19 25.08 -1.95
N LEU A 670 -4.28 25.38 -3.25
CA LEU A 670 -3.18 25.10 -4.16
C LEU A 670 -2.16 26.24 -4.06
N ALA A 671 -0.97 25.95 -3.58
CA ALA A 671 0.09 26.94 -3.35
C ALA A 671 1.34 26.59 -4.14
N SER A 672 2.20 27.60 -4.32
CA SER A 672 3.47 27.50 -5.01
C SER A 672 4.49 28.43 -4.40
N TYR A 673 5.77 28.22 -4.71
CA TYR A 673 6.78 29.23 -4.48
C TYR A 673 6.49 30.48 -5.33
N ASN A 674 6.85 31.66 -4.83
CA ASN A 674 6.67 32.93 -5.55
C ASN A 674 7.76 33.10 -6.63
N TRP A 675 7.62 32.31 -7.71
CA TRP A 675 8.58 32.34 -8.81
C TRP A 675 8.64 33.67 -9.52
N GLN A 676 9.86 34.14 -9.78
CA GLN A 676 10.08 35.40 -10.51
C GLN A 676 9.47 35.32 -11.93
N PRO A 677 8.76 36.37 -12.37
CA PRO A 677 8.26 36.47 -13.74
C PRO A 677 9.40 36.27 -14.77
N GLY A 678 9.12 35.51 -15.82
CA GLY A 678 10.09 35.16 -16.84
C GLY A 678 10.94 33.92 -16.54
N SER A 679 10.91 33.37 -15.33
CA SER A 679 11.55 32.09 -15.04
C SER A 679 10.78 30.93 -15.67
N ASP A 680 11.47 29.83 -15.98
CA ASP A 680 10.85 28.62 -16.54
C ASP A 680 9.78 28.04 -15.60
N ARG A 681 10.00 28.06 -14.30
CA ARG A 681 9.03 27.62 -13.30
C ARG A 681 7.79 28.49 -13.26
N HIS A 682 7.95 29.81 -13.32
CA HIS A 682 6.82 30.74 -13.43
C HIS A 682 5.98 30.44 -14.68
N ARG A 683 6.64 30.22 -15.84
CA ARG A 683 5.97 29.87 -17.10
C ARG A 683 5.17 28.56 -16.98
N ARG A 684 5.77 27.50 -16.43
CA ARG A 684 5.10 26.20 -16.26
C ARG A 684 3.90 26.29 -15.31
N LEU A 685 4.07 26.98 -14.18
CA LEU A 685 2.97 27.22 -13.26
C LEU A 685 1.85 28.03 -13.91
N SER A 686 2.18 28.98 -14.78
CA SER A 686 1.19 29.75 -15.55
C SER A 686 0.38 28.86 -16.49
N LEU A 687 1.00 27.86 -17.14
CA LEU A 687 0.27 26.86 -17.94
C LEU A 687 -0.70 26.06 -17.08
N LEU A 688 -0.29 25.64 -15.88
CA LEU A 688 -1.18 24.94 -14.95
C LEU A 688 -2.38 25.81 -14.56
N VAL A 689 -2.16 27.09 -14.26
CA VAL A 689 -3.22 28.05 -13.90
C VAL A 689 -4.25 28.20 -15.02
N GLU A 690 -3.77 28.40 -16.26
CA GLU A 690 -4.62 28.55 -17.43
C GLU A 690 -5.45 27.29 -17.70
N ALA A 691 -4.83 26.11 -17.60
CA ALA A 691 -5.54 24.84 -17.77
C ALA A 691 -6.53 24.58 -16.63
N LEU A 692 -6.13 24.79 -15.36
CA LEU A 692 -6.99 24.54 -14.20
C LEU A 692 -8.25 25.42 -14.24
N PHE A 693 -8.10 26.70 -14.50
CA PHE A 693 -9.26 27.61 -14.51
C PHE A 693 -10.11 27.45 -15.77
N GLY A 694 -9.49 27.09 -16.91
CA GLY A 694 -10.21 26.81 -18.16
C GLY A 694 -11.04 25.52 -18.10
N ASP A 695 -10.49 24.47 -17.49
CA ASP A 695 -11.10 23.13 -17.44
C ASP A 695 -11.76 22.82 -16.09
N LEU A 696 -11.91 23.80 -15.18
CA LEU A 696 -12.45 23.59 -13.83
C LEU A 696 -13.84 22.92 -13.84
N GLN A 697 -14.71 23.28 -14.78
CA GLN A 697 -16.04 22.67 -14.90
C GLN A 697 -15.99 21.17 -15.20
N ALA A 698 -14.94 20.69 -15.87
CA ALA A 698 -14.77 19.27 -16.12
C ALA A 698 -14.46 18.54 -14.80
N LEU A 699 -13.57 19.09 -13.97
CA LEU A 699 -13.23 18.56 -12.65
C LEU A 699 -14.43 18.55 -11.68
N GLN A 700 -15.37 19.48 -11.81
CA GLN A 700 -16.54 19.60 -10.95
C GLN A 700 -17.66 18.57 -11.25
N ARG A 701 -17.47 17.70 -12.22
CA ARG A 701 -18.45 16.66 -12.63
C ARG A 701 -17.99 15.26 -12.23
N PRO A 702 -18.90 14.32 -11.96
CA PRO A 702 -18.54 12.92 -11.83
C PRO A 702 -17.77 12.41 -13.06
N PRO A 703 -16.78 11.53 -12.91
CA PRO A 703 -16.48 10.71 -11.71
C PRO A 703 -15.46 11.34 -10.73
N PHE A 704 -15.09 12.61 -10.89
CA PHE A 704 -14.08 13.28 -10.08
C PHE A 704 -14.53 13.54 -8.64
N HIS A 705 -13.56 13.82 -7.78
CA HIS A 705 -13.81 13.95 -6.34
C HIS A 705 -14.82 15.07 -6.03
N PRO A 706 -15.84 14.85 -5.18
CA PRO A 706 -16.89 15.84 -4.91
C PRO A 706 -16.38 17.19 -4.41
N LYS A 707 -15.25 17.21 -3.71
CA LYS A 707 -14.63 18.46 -3.21
C LYS A 707 -14.20 19.44 -4.31
N TRP A 708 -14.15 19.02 -5.58
CA TRP A 708 -13.99 19.94 -6.70
C TRP A 708 -15.13 20.96 -6.84
N GLN A 709 -16.31 20.63 -6.36
CA GLN A 709 -17.45 21.56 -6.36
C GLN A 709 -17.26 22.73 -5.38
N GLU A 710 -16.36 22.60 -4.38
CA GLU A 710 -16.05 23.66 -3.43
C GLU A 710 -14.93 24.59 -3.92
N VAL A 711 -14.26 24.25 -5.02
CA VAL A 711 -13.15 25.07 -5.54
C VAL A 711 -13.64 26.43 -5.96
N ALA A 712 -13.09 27.47 -5.33
CA ALA A 712 -13.50 28.85 -5.50
C ALA A 712 -12.31 29.74 -5.93
N PRO A 713 -12.01 29.83 -7.23
CA PRO A 713 -10.89 30.62 -7.74
C PRO A 713 -10.90 32.09 -7.34
N LEU A 714 -12.11 32.67 -7.22
CA LEU A 714 -12.29 34.07 -6.84
C LEU A 714 -12.09 34.34 -5.35
N ALA A 715 -12.17 33.33 -4.48
CA ALA A 715 -12.12 33.53 -3.03
C ALA A 715 -10.77 34.12 -2.60
N PRO A 716 -10.75 35.29 -1.94
CA PRO A 716 -9.53 35.86 -1.38
C PRO A 716 -9.15 35.09 -0.10
N ILE A 717 -7.88 34.84 0.08
CA ILE A 717 -7.34 34.25 1.31
C ILE A 717 -6.69 35.34 2.14
N ALA A 718 -7.24 35.62 3.32
CA ALA A 718 -6.76 36.67 4.19
C ALA A 718 -5.29 36.42 4.60
N GLY A 719 -4.45 37.43 4.39
CA GLY A 719 -3.04 37.39 4.74
C GLY A 719 -2.14 36.65 3.72
N TRP A 720 -2.69 36.22 2.56
CA TRP A 720 -1.93 35.56 1.50
C TRP A 720 -1.93 36.37 0.19
N THR A 721 -0.83 36.27 -0.54
CA THR A 721 -0.72 36.85 -1.90
C THR A 721 -1.13 35.79 -2.92
N ARG A 722 -1.99 36.17 -3.87
CA ARG A 722 -2.34 35.29 -4.98
C ARG A 722 -1.22 35.31 -6.03
N PHE A 723 -0.96 34.14 -6.63
CA PHE A 723 -0.03 34.06 -7.77
C PHE A 723 -0.49 35.01 -8.88
N LYS A 724 0.43 35.83 -9.37
CA LYS A 724 0.09 36.93 -10.27
C LYS A 724 -0.68 36.47 -11.52
N THR A 725 -0.21 35.40 -12.17
CA THR A 725 -0.90 34.87 -13.37
C THR A 725 -2.32 34.40 -13.05
N ALA A 726 -2.56 33.84 -11.86
CA ALA A 726 -3.92 33.46 -11.44
C ALA A 726 -4.81 34.69 -11.27
N GLN A 727 -4.31 35.77 -10.66
CA GLN A 727 -5.06 37.02 -10.56
C GLN A 727 -5.32 37.65 -11.94
N ASP A 728 -4.31 37.73 -12.79
CA ASP A 728 -4.42 38.27 -14.15
C ASP A 728 -5.43 37.48 -15.01
N TRP A 729 -5.50 36.15 -14.83
CA TRP A 729 -6.49 35.31 -15.50
C TRP A 729 -7.92 35.62 -15.05
N LEU A 730 -8.12 35.77 -13.73
CA LEU A 730 -9.42 36.12 -13.16
C LEU A 730 -9.89 37.51 -13.62
N ASP A 731 -8.99 38.49 -13.62
CA ASP A 731 -9.29 39.85 -14.05
C ASP A 731 -9.68 39.93 -15.54
N ARG A 732 -9.08 39.06 -16.38
CA ARG A 732 -9.42 38.99 -17.82
C ARG A 732 -10.71 38.24 -18.10
N ASN A 733 -11.02 37.17 -17.38
CA ASN A 733 -12.09 36.25 -17.74
C ASN A 733 -13.34 36.37 -16.88
N MET A 734 -13.26 37.06 -15.74
CA MET A 734 -14.39 37.25 -14.81
C MET A 734 -14.65 38.74 -14.56
N PRO A 735 -15.58 39.37 -15.27
CA PRO A 735 -15.87 40.81 -15.10
C PRO A 735 -16.29 41.19 -13.68
N ALA A 736 -15.97 42.40 -13.26
CA ALA A 736 -16.19 42.93 -11.89
C ALA A 736 -17.59 42.69 -11.30
N ALA A 737 -18.63 42.59 -12.13
CA ALA A 737 -20.00 42.28 -11.69
C ALA A 737 -20.14 40.84 -11.12
N GLN A 738 -19.36 39.87 -11.62
CA GLN A 738 -19.33 38.50 -11.08
C GLN A 738 -18.48 38.41 -9.81
N VAL A 739 -17.45 39.26 -9.68
CA VAL A 739 -16.64 39.37 -8.47
C VAL A 739 -17.46 39.83 -7.28
N LEU A 740 -18.38 40.77 -7.49
CA LEU A 740 -19.34 41.23 -6.46
C LEU A 740 -20.43 40.19 -6.16
N GLY A 741 -20.89 39.45 -7.17
CA GLY A 741 -21.85 38.35 -7.02
C GLY A 741 -21.23 37.09 -6.37
N ALA A 742 -19.97 36.76 -6.67
CA ALA A 742 -19.29 35.66 -6.04
C ALA A 742 -18.95 35.94 -4.56
N ASN A 743 -18.64 37.19 -4.21
CA ASN A 743 -18.53 37.59 -2.81
C ASN A 743 -19.90 37.54 -2.08
N ALA A 744 -21.05 37.70 -2.81
CA ALA A 744 -22.37 37.49 -2.29
C ALA A 744 -22.78 36.01 -2.27
N GLN A 745 -22.38 35.19 -3.24
CA GLN A 745 -22.67 33.75 -3.32
C GLN A 745 -21.80 32.90 -2.40
N VAL A 746 -20.56 33.31 -2.09
CA VAL A 746 -19.77 32.72 -0.98
C VAL A 746 -20.47 32.99 0.37
N ASN A 747 -21.29 34.03 0.45
CA ASN A 747 -22.18 34.27 1.57
C ASN A 747 -23.51 33.49 1.48
N ASP A 748 -23.93 32.98 0.32
CA ASP A 748 -25.21 32.31 0.08
C ASP A 748 -25.14 30.83 -0.32
N SER A 749 -23.93 30.23 -0.46
CA SER A 749 -23.78 28.78 -0.35
C SER A 749 -23.98 28.41 1.13
N ARG A 750 -25.20 28.60 1.60
CA ARG A 750 -25.70 28.03 2.83
C ARG A 750 -25.50 26.52 2.71
N PRO A 751 -24.78 25.88 3.64
CA PRO A 751 -25.13 24.53 3.96
C PRO A 751 -26.63 24.57 4.28
N SER A 752 -27.37 23.62 3.77
CA SER A 752 -28.78 23.44 4.13
C SER A 752 -28.85 23.05 5.62
N GLY A 753 -28.83 24.06 6.47
CA GLY A 753 -28.80 23.99 7.92
C GLY A 753 -28.35 25.34 8.46
N THR A 754 -29.32 26.16 8.90
CA THR A 754 -29.07 27.42 9.61
C THR A 754 -28.17 27.13 10.83
N PRO A 755 -27.11 27.93 11.09
CA PRO A 755 -26.38 27.89 12.35
C PRO A 755 -27.38 28.11 13.49
N SER A 756 -27.26 27.34 14.53
CA SER A 756 -28.11 27.39 15.72
C SER A 756 -28.04 28.74 16.48
N ASP A 757 -27.13 29.63 16.11
CA ASP A 757 -27.07 31.00 16.61
C ASP A 757 -26.82 32.02 15.46
N PRO A 758 -27.91 32.62 14.94
CA PRO A 758 -27.83 33.69 13.93
C PRO A 758 -27.07 34.93 14.40
N LYS A 759 -26.82 35.07 15.70
CA LYS A 759 -26.10 36.19 16.32
C LYS A 759 -24.62 36.05 16.13
N LEU A 760 -24.06 34.84 16.38
CA LEU A 760 -22.64 34.53 16.20
C LEU A 760 -22.20 34.64 14.73
N PHE A 761 -23.04 34.20 13.80
CA PHE A 761 -22.76 34.35 12.37
C PHE A 761 -22.80 35.82 11.93
N ARG A 762 -23.68 36.63 12.48
CA ARG A 762 -23.75 38.05 12.21
C ARG A 762 -22.55 38.79 12.81
N GLU A 763 -22.14 38.49 14.04
CA GLU A 763 -20.95 39.03 14.69
C GLU A 763 -19.68 38.68 13.90
N PHE A 764 -19.58 37.47 13.32
CA PHE A 764 -18.50 37.07 12.40
C PHE A 764 -18.48 37.95 11.13
N LEU A 765 -19.60 38.19 10.51
CA LEU A 765 -19.68 39.02 9.32
C LEU A 765 -19.33 40.49 9.63
N GLU A 766 -19.74 41.01 10.75
CA GLU A 766 -19.43 42.37 11.22
C GLU A 766 -17.96 42.54 11.57
N TRP A 767 -17.37 41.56 12.28
CA TRP A 767 -15.95 41.52 12.58
C TRP A 767 -15.11 41.45 11.31
N ARG A 768 -15.47 40.61 10.35
CA ARG A 768 -14.81 40.49 9.04
C ARG A 768 -14.88 41.80 8.24
N ALA A 769 -16.03 42.45 8.22
CA ALA A 769 -16.23 43.75 7.56
C ALA A 769 -15.41 44.87 8.24
N ALA A 770 -15.31 44.84 9.57
CA ALA A 770 -14.52 45.82 10.32
C ALA A 770 -12.98 45.67 10.04
N ARG A 771 -12.47 44.46 9.93
CA ARG A 771 -11.05 44.19 9.58
C ARG A 771 -10.73 44.58 8.12
N GLN A 772 -11.66 44.47 7.20
CA GLN A 772 -11.46 44.95 5.82
C GLN A 772 -11.40 46.48 5.72
N LYS A 773 -11.98 47.21 6.68
CA LYS A 773 -11.97 48.69 6.71
C LYS A 773 -10.73 49.28 7.40
N HIS A 774 -10.03 48.50 8.23
CA HIS A 774 -8.79 48.93 8.91
C HIS A 774 -7.70 47.88 8.76
N PRO A 775 -6.92 47.91 7.67
CA PRO A 775 -5.69 47.11 7.62
C PRO A 775 -4.78 47.59 8.74
N ALA A 776 -4.32 46.66 9.58
CA ALA A 776 -3.46 46.94 10.72
C ALA A 776 -2.27 47.83 10.31
N ALA A 777 -2.09 48.99 10.99
CA ALA A 777 -0.96 49.83 10.82
C ALA A 777 0.31 49.02 11.11
N ARG A 778 1.28 49.09 10.19
CA ARG A 778 2.63 48.54 10.38
C ARG A 778 3.25 49.16 11.63
N PRO A 779 3.89 48.41 12.54
CA PRO A 779 4.82 49.03 13.48
C PRO A 779 5.98 49.63 12.68
N ALA A 780 6.32 50.85 12.98
CA ALA A 780 7.46 51.54 12.42
C ALA A 780 8.79 50.90 12.83
N PRO A 781 9.89 51.14 12.08
CA PRO A 781 11.08 50.31 11.95
C PRO A 781 11.84 50.04 13.24
#